data_7a82d3364ba02f9134f3e43f953607e3
#
_entry.id   7a82d3364ba02f9134f3e43f953607e3
#
_cell.length_a   1.000
_cell.length_b   1.000
_cell.length_c   1.000
_cell.angle_alpha   90.00
_cell.angle_beta   90.00
_cell.angle_gamma   90.00
#
_symmetry.space_group_name_H-M   'P 1'
#
loop_
_entity.id
_entity.type
_entity.pdbx_description
1 polymer ?
#
loop_
_entity_poly.entity_id
_entity_poly.type
_entity_poly.pdbx_seq_one_letter_code
_entity_poly.pdbx_strand_id
1 'polypeptide(L)'
;LTKYITKRNGNKVEFDISKIENAVFRAACDVSGTLGWTLTFCHEVAKDIAHDFEKAEYYHDGMTVEEIQDAVEELLMGDFPHVAKSYMIYRYEHQIARQKQLDKAIEEKLMAKKIDNQNANVDEHSFGGRIGEASSIVMRNYALNHCMSTMAKENHLNNEIYIHDLDHYAVGDHNCLSIPFDKLLREGFNTRQVDIRPANSVNTAFQLVAVIFQLQSLQQFGGVSATHLDWTMVPYVRKSFRKHFIDGLTYCEPDFSFNIKEYAEHIPVDAGIEDEEYKLQSNAYKYAMDMTEKEVYQAVEGMYHNLNSLQSRSGNQLPFTSVNYGTCTLPEGRMVIKALLEVSIEGVGKLHKTSIFPCGIFQCMKGVNRKEGEPNYDLFRLALKSTAKRLYPNYVNVDWSNNAGYDINDPCTYTSTMGCRTYNGYDINGFGQLKDGRGNICPVTIILPTLAMESERDVEKFMELLDKKLFEAKDMLIERFEYICSQNPASAKFMYENGVMAGYVPEEGIRSALKHGTLAIGQIGLAETLELLIGKNQRHPEGMALAKRIESHIRQRCDEFKKQYKLNFGNYFTPAENLCYKAMNKFKDKYGIIPNVSDREYFTNSVHTPVWEKVTPFEKIDIESQLTGYSSAGCITYVELESTVKHNIDALEAVVNYAMDKDIPYFAVNVPNDTCLECGYCDEFNDECPMCGSHDIQQLRRVTGYLTGNYKTAFNKGKQQEAEQREKSSSGVKVQ
;
A
#
# COMPACT_ATOMS: atom_id res chain seq x y z
N LEU A 1 15.65 -25.36 -38.33
CA LEU A 1 14.53 -24.67 -37.64
C LEU A 1 14.70 -24.90 -36.15
N THR A 2 14.72 -23.81 -35.40
CA THR A 2 14.76 -23.89 -33.91
C THR A 2 13.48 -24.54 -33.43
N LYS A 3 13.59 -25.61 -32.64
CA LYS A 3 12.45 -26.36 -32.08
C LYS A 3 12.02 -25.70 -30.79
N TYR A 4 10.72 -25.53 -30.54
CA TYR A 4 10.17 -24.93 -29.35
C TYR A 4 9.25 -25.90 -28.60
N ILE A 5 9.25 -25.84 -27.27
CA ILE A 5 8.37 -26.61 -26.41
C ILE A 5 7.60 -25.69 -25.48
N THR A 6 6.49 -26.17 -24.97
CA THR A 6 5.67 -25.49 -23.96
C THR A 6 6.03 -26.02 -22.57
N LYS A 7 6.60 -25.18 -21.73
CA LYS A 7 6.84 -25.51 -20.32
C LYS A 7 5.50 -25.65 -19.57
N ARG A 8 5.52 -26.27 -18.39
CA ARG A 8 4.34 -26.44 -17.47
C ARG A 8 3.63 -25.13 -17.13
N ASN A 9 4.30 -24.01 -17.26
CA ASN A 9 3.75 -22.68 -17.07
C ASN A 9 3.18 -22.02 -18.34
N GLY A 10 3.01 -22.79 -19.43
CA GLY A 10 2.47 -22.32 -20.70
C GLY A 10 3.47 -21.61 -21.62
N ASN A 11 4.71 -21.38 -21.18
CA ASN A 11 5.69 -20.65 -21.98
C ASN A 11 6.38 -21.50 -23.03
N LYS A 12 6.50 -20.95 -24.23
CA LYS A 12 7.32 -21.53 -25.28
C LYS A 12 8.80 -21.19 -25.03
N VAL A 13 9.62 -22.23 -24.98
CA VAL A 13 11.08 -22.12 -24.86
C VAL A 13 11.76 -22.98 -25.92
N GLU A 14 13.00 -22.65 -26.24
CA GLU A 14 13.80 -23.47 -27.13
C GLU A 14 13.96 -24.88 -26.54
N PHE A 15 13.78 -25.87 -27.39
CA PHE A 15 13.89 -27.26 -26.98
C PHE A 15 15.36 -27.64 -26.79
N ASP A 16 15.68 -28.13 -25.61
CA ASP A 16 17.00 -28.55 -25.19
C ASP A 16 17.00 -30.06 -24.94
N ILE A 17 17.47 -30.80 -25.91
CA ILE A 17 17.56 -32.28 -25.89
C ILE A 17 18.40 -32.81 -24.75
N SER A 18 19.41 -32.04 -24.31
CA SER A 18 20.29 -32.45 -23.20
C SER A 18 19.56 -32.73 -21.91
N LYS A 19 18.37 -32.14 -21.73
CA LYS A 19 17.52 -32.38 -20.57
C LYS A 19 16.89 -33.77 -20.56
N ILE A 20 16.53 -34.27 -21.74
CA ILE A 20 16.07 -35.65 -21.89
C ILE A 20 17.23 -36.61 -21.62
N GLU A 21 18.40 -36.39 -22.30
CA GLU A 21 19.61 -37.19 -22.13
C GLU A 21 20.01 -37.28 -20.65
N ASN A 22 20.06 -36.16 -19.93
CA ASN A 22 20.41 -36.12 -18.52
C ASN A 22 19.37 -36.85 -17.61
N ALA A 23 18.09 -36.74 -17.91
CA ALA A 23 17.04 -37.39 -17.12
C ALA A 23 17.08 -38.91 -17.33
N VAL A 24 17.22 -39.38 -18.56
CA VAL A 24 17.34 -40.82 -18.90
C VAL A 24 18.65 -41.40 -18.34
N PHE A 25 19.77 -40.67 -18.46
CA PHE A 25 21.05 -41.09 -17.89
C PHE A 25 20.95 -41.35 -16.39
N ARG A 26 20.32 -40.46 -15.62
CA ARG A 26 20.11 -40.63 -14.18
C ARG A 26 19.28 -41.88 -13.88
N ALA A 27 18.19 -42.09 -14.61
CA ALA A 27 17.36 -43.27 -14.45
C ALA A 27 18.10 -44.58 -14.82
N ALA A 28 18.97 -44.57 -15.85
CA ALA A 28 19.79 -45.69 -16.22
C ALA A 28 20.88 -45.99 -15.16
N CYS A 29 21.48 -44.95 -14.59
CA CYS A 29 22.46 -45.11 -13.50
C CYS A 29 21.82 -45.71 -12.24
N ASP A 30 20.57 -45.34 -11.93
CA ASP A 30 19.86 -45.85 -10.76
C ASP A 30 19.65 -47.39 -10.80
N VAL A 31 19.43 -47.95 -11.99
CA VAL A 31 19.27 -49.40 -12.20
C VAL A 31 20.53 -50.12 -12.59
N SER A 32 21.61 -49.39 -12.88
CA SER A 32 22.87 -49.94 -13.40
C SER A 32 23.49 -51.03 -12.55
N GLY A 33 23.51 -50.83 -11.23
CA GLY A 33 24.01 -51.81 -10.25
C GLY A 33 23.25 -53.13 -10.27
N THR A 34 21.94 -53.10 -10.48
CA THR A 34 21.07 -54.31 -10.54
C THR A 34 21.24 -55.05 -11.89
N LEU A 35 21.49 -54.29 -12.95
CA LEU A 35 21.60 -54.84 -14.32
C LEU A 35 23.05 -55.15 -14.74
N GLY A 36 24.03 -54.80 -13.90
CA GLY A 36 25.44 -54.97 -14.22
C GLY A 36 25.94 -54.03 -15.31
N TRP A 37 25.33 -52.85 -15.47
CA TRP A 37 25.67 -51.88 -16.51
C TRP A 37 26.84 -51.00 -16.09
N THR A 38 27.65 -50.59 -17.08
CA THR A 38 28.67 -49.56 -16.89
C THR A 38 28.10 -48.17 -17.08
N LEU A 39 28.74 -47.14 -16.51
CA LEU A 39 28.39 -45.76 -16.74
C LEU A 39 28.39 -45.37 -18.24
N THR A 40 29.33 -45.96 -19.02
CA THR A 40 29.41 -45.77 -20.47
C THR A 40 28.13 -46.28 -21.15
N PHE A 41 27.65 -47.46 -20.77
CA PHE A 41 26.40 -48.00 -21.31
C PHE A 41 25.17 -47.18 -20.89
N CYS A 42 25.13 -46.68 -19.65
CA CYS A 42 24.08 -45.74 -19.26
C CYS A 42 24.04 -44.46 -20.10
N HIS A 43 25.21 -43.94 -20.51
CA HIS A 43 25.31 -42.82 -21.43
C HIS A 43 24.85 -43.18 -22.83
N GLU A 44 25.16 -44.39 -23.32
CA GLU A 44 24.69 -44.85 -24.65
C GLU A 44 23.17 -44.96 -24.66
N VAL A 45 22.55 -45.57 -23.65
CA VAL A 45 21.09 -45.62 -23.54
C VAL A 45 20.46 -44.24 -23.50
N ALA A 46 21.03 -43.30 -22.75
CA ALA A 46 20.51 -41.93 -22.70
C ALA A 46 20.59 -41.21 -24.08
N LYS A 47 21.65 -41.41 -24.82
CA LYS A 47 21.85 -40.85 -26.18
C LYS A 47 20.92 -41.49 -27.20
N ASP A 48 20.72 -42.81 -27.12
CA ASP A 48 19.83 -43.52 -28.02
C ASP A 48 18.40 -43.05 -27.87
N ILE A 49 17.91 -42.95 -26.64
CA ILE A 49 16.57 -42.43 -26.36
C ILE A 49 16.42 -40.96 -26.76
N ALA A 50 17.42 -40.13 -26.51
CA ALA A 50 17.39 -38.72 -26.92
C ALA A 50 17.37 -38.61 -28.46
N HIS A 51 18.17 -39.43 -29.16
CA HIS A 51 18.18 -39.49 -30.61
C HIS A 51 16.83 -39.95 -31.18
N ASP A 52 16.24 -41.00 -30.59
CA ASP A 52 14.94 -41.53 -31.06
C ASP A 52 13.81 -40.53 -30.81
N PHE A 53 13.86 -39.78 -29.70
CA PHE A 53 12.94 -38.68 -29.47
C PHE A 53 13.07 -37.55 -30.53
N GLU A 54 14.25 -37.29 -31.03
CA GLU A 54 14.46 -36.26 -32.08
C GLU A 54 13.89 -36.64 -33.46
N LYS A 55 13.59 -37.91 -33.69
CA LYS A 55 12.91 -38.34 -34.93
C LYS A 55 11.57 -37.68 -35.07
N ALA A 56 11.14 -37.34 -36.30
CA ALA A 56 9.96 -36.54 -36.61
C ALA A 56 8.62 -37.08 -36.05
N GLU A 57 8.59 -38.34 -35.65
CA GLU A 57 7.36 -39.00 -35.17
C GLU A 57 6.95 -38.60 -33.72
N TYR A 58 7.91 -38.20 -32.91
CA TYR A 58 7.65 -37.86 -31.50
C TYR A 58 7.61 -36.36 -31.24
N TYR A 59 8.31 -35.54 -32.01
CA TYR A 59 8.37 -34.10 -31.78
C TYR A 59 7.38 -33.35 -32.66
N HIS A 60 6.58 -32.46 -32.05
CA HIS A 60 5.82 -31.41 -32.71
C HIS A 60 6.05 -30.05 -32.06
N ASP A 61 5.95 -28.95 -32.82
CA ASP A 61 6.18 -27.59 -32.30
C ASP A 61 5.14 -27.24 -31.22
N GLY A 62 5.61 -26.74 -30.08
CA GLY A 62 4.78 -26.40 -28.94
C GLY A 62 4.42 -27.57 -28.01
N MET A 63 4.99 -28.75 -28.24
CA MET A 63 4.85 -29.92 -27.37
C MET A 63 5.10 -29.56 -25.90
N THR A 64 4.25 -30.03 -25.00
CA THR A 64 4.36 -29.80 -23.55
C THR A 64 5.44 -30.66 -22.89
N VAL A 65 5.91 -30.25 -21.71
CA VAL A 65 6.86 -31.07 -20.94
C VAL A 65 6.26 -32.43 -20.56
N GLU A 66 4.96 -32.49 -20.31
CA GLU A 66 4.24 -33.73 -20.01
C GLU A 66 4.23 -34.66 -21.22
N GLU A 67 3.89 -34.16 -22.40
CA GLU A 67 3.90 -34.95 -23.66
C GLU A 67 5.33 -35.44 -23.98
N ILE A 68 6.36 -34.65 -23.74
CA ILE A 68 7.75 -35.08 -23.86
C ILE A 68 8.06 -36.20 -22.90
N GLN A 69 7.65 -36.09 -21.63
CA GLN A 69 7.90 -37.12 -20.63
C GLN A 69 7.15 -38.43 -20.95
N ASP A 70 5.92 -38.33 -21.45
CA ASP A 70 5.10 -39.46 -21.86
C ASP A 70 5.75 -40.19 -23.06
N ALA A 71 6.22 -39.44 -24.06
CA ALA A 71 6.92 -40.00 -25.21
C ALA A 71 8.27 -40.67 -24.82
N VAL A 72 9.01 -40.07 -23.88
CA VAL A 72 10.25 -40.66 -23.35
C VAL A 72 9.95 -41.95 -22.57
N GLU A 73 8.84 -41.99 -21.81
CA GLU A 73 8.39 -43.19 -21.10
C GLU A 73 8.02 -44.30 -22.07
N GLU A 74 7.33 -44.01 -23.18
CA GLU A 74 6.98 -44.99 -24.20
C GLU A 74 8.24 -45.59 -24.89
N LEU A 75 9.19 -44.74 -25.26
CA LEU A 75 10.47 -45.18 -25.83
C LEU A 75 11.24 -46.09 -24.85
N LEU A 76 11.34 -45.66 -23.61
CA LEU A 76 11.99 -46.47 -22.55
C LEU A 76 11.27 -47.77 -22.26
N MET A 77 9.96 -47.83 -22.30
CA MET A 77 9.19 -49.04 -22.10
C MET A 77 9.40 -50.09 -23.17
N GLY A 78 9.63 -49.62 -24.44
CA GLY A 78 9.90 -50.50 -25.55
C GLY A 78 11.24 -51.26 -25.39
N ASP A 79 12.31 -50.52 -25.17
CA ASP A 79 13.68 -51.04 -25.24
C ASP A 79 14.35 -51.26 -23.86
N PHE A 80 13.99 -50.45 -22.86
CA PHE A 80 14.63 -50.42 -21.53
C PHE A 80 13.64 -50.38 -20.37
N PRO A 81 12.78 -51.41 -20.17
CA PRO A 81 11.66 -51.35 -19.21
C PRO A 81 12.10 -51.16 -17.74
N HIS A 82 13.30 -51.52 -17.37
CA HIS A 82 13.82 -51.25 -16.01
C HIS A 82 14.19 -49.78 -15.84
N VAL A 83 14.75 -49.13 -16.88
CA VAL A 83 15.04 -47.71 -16.90
C VAL A 83 13.74 -46.91 -16.93
N ALA A 84 12.75 -47.34 -17.72
CA ALA A 84 11.42 -46.73 -17.77
C ALA A 84 10.77 -46.70 -16.37
N LYS A 85 10.84 -47.81 -15.65
CA LYS A 85 10.32 -47.90 -14.25
C LYS A 85 11.02 -46.92 -13.31
N SER A 86 12.34 -46.80 -13.36
CA SER A 86 13.08 -45.82 -12.54
C SER A 86 12.73 -44.40 -12.95
N TYR A 87 12.63 -44.11 -14.26
CA TYR A 87 12.24 -42.81 -14.77
C TYR A 87 10.84 -42.36 -14.32
N MET A 88 9.83 -43.26 -14.40
CA MET A 88 8.48 -43.04 -13.93
C MET A 88 8.40 -42.81 -12.42
N ILE A 89 9.15 -43.63 -11.63
CA ILE A 89 9.21 -43.49 -10.16
C ILE A 89 9.82 -42.11 -9.82
N TYR A 90 10.92 -41.72 -10.46
CA TYR A 90 11.55 -40.40 -10.26
C TYR A 90 10.60 -39.26 -10.59
N ARG A 91 9.88 -39.33 -11.73
CA ARG A 91 8.85 -38.35 -12.12
C ARG A 91 7.75 -38.23 -11.06
N TYR A 92 7.25 -39.37 -10.59
CA TYR A 92 6.20 -39.46 -9.58
C TYR A 92 6.66 -38.91 -8.21
N GLU A 93 7.87 -39.28 -7.77
CA GLU A 93 8.45 -38.80 -6.52
C GLU A 93 8.66 -37.29 -6.51
N HIS A 94 9.11 -36.73 -7.63
CA HIS A 94 9.24 -35.29 -7.79
C HIS A 94 7.89 -34.55 -7.81
N GLN A 95 6.86 -35.16 -8.35
CA GLN A 95 5.50 -34.64 -8.28
C GLN A 95 4.97 -34.67 -6.85
N ILE A 96 5.13 -35.77 -6.15
CA ILE A 96 4.77 -35.92 -4.73
C ILE A 96 5.58 -34.96 -3.85
N ALA A 97 6.87 -34.80 -4.08
CA ALA A 97 7.70 -33.91 -3.29
C ALA A 97 7.23 -32.46 -3.39
N ARG A 98 6.84 -32.01 -4.59
CA ARG A 98 6.26 -30.67 -4.80
C ARG A 98 4.92 -30.52 -4.09
N GLN A 99 4.04 -31.52 -4.20
CA GLN A 99 2.75 -31.53 -3.51
C GLN A 99 2.94 -31.53 -2.00
N LYS A 100 3.82 -32.37 -1.48
CA LYS A 100 4.14 -32.41 -0.03
C LYS A 100 4.71 -31.10 0.49
N GLN A 101 5.49 -30.39 -0.32
CA GLN A 101 6.02 -29.09 0.07
C GLN A 101 4.92 -28.04 0.17
N LEU A 102 3.99 -28.03 -0.78
CA LEU A 102 2.81 -27.17 -0.74
C LEU A 102 1.90 -27.52 0.44
N ASP A 103 1.59 -28.81 0.61
CA ASP A 103 0.75 -29.31 1.71
C ASP A 103 1.35 -28.96 3.08
N LYS A 104 2.67 -29.10 3.23
CA LYS A 104 3.38 -28.71 4.45
C LYS A 104 3.28 -27.22 4.73
N ALA A 105 3.45 -26.37 3.70
CA ALA A 105 3.33 -24.91 3.85
C ALA A 105 1.91 -24.50 4.27
N ILE A 106 0.89 -25.16 3.70
CA ILE A 106 -0.52 -24.96 4.08
C ILE A 106 -0.77 -25.43 5.51
N GLU A 107 -0.26 -26.62 5.89
CA GLU A 107 -0.40 -27.18 7.24
C GLU A 107 0.22 -26.26 8.29
N GLU A 108 1.41 -25.72 8.04
CA GLU A 108 2.08 -24.78 8.95
C GLU A 108 1.20 -23.55 9.25
N LYS A 109 0.48 -23.03 8.25
CA LYS A 109 -0.44 -21.89 8.43
C LYS A 109 -1.74 -22.30 9.12
N LEU A 110 -2.33 -23.42 8.74
CA LEU A 110 -3.56 -23.92 9.36
C LEU A 110 -3.38 -24.27 10.85
N MET A 111 -2.22 -24.78 11.22
CA MET A 111 -1.91 -25.13 12.61
C MET A 111 -1.44 -23.95 13.46
N ALA A 112 -1.18 -22.81 12.86
CA ALA A 112 -0.63 -21.60 13.51
C ALA A 112 0.61 -21.89 14.40
N LYS A 113 1.41 -22.91 14.05
CA LYS A 113 2.58 -23.32 14.83
C LYS A 113 3.75 -22.37 14.76
N LYS A 114 3.84 -21.62 13.66
CA LYS A 114 4.82 -20.55 13.45
C LYS A 114 4.11 -19.38 12.83
N ILE A 115 3.96 -18.32 13.60
CA ILE A 115 3.48 -17.05 13.10
C ILE A 115 4.70 -16.29 12.60
N ASP A 116 4.77 -16.12 11.31
CA ASP A 116 5.91 -15.49 10.63
C ASP A 116 5.64 -14.02 10.32
N ASN A 117 4.68 -13.39 10.98
CA ASN A 117 4.28 -11.99 10.91
C ASN A 117 4.58 -11.34 9.55
N GLN A 118 4.21 -12.04 8.47
CA GLN A 118 4.49 -11.58 7.10
C GLN A 118 3.60 -10.41 6.70
N ASN A 119 2.42 -10.36 7.30
CA ASN A 119 1.49 -9.25 7.14
C ASN A 119 1.03 -8.79 8.53
N ALA A 120 1.52 -7.65 8.96
CA ALA A 120 1.26 -7.09 10.29
C ALA A 120 -0.23 -6.79 10.57
N ASN A 121 -1.08 -6.76 9.55
CA ASN A 121 -2.50 -6.48 9.68
C ASN A 121 -3.37 -7.74 9.75
N VAL A 122 -2.84 -8.92 9.42
CA VAL A 122 -3.58 -10.19 9.49
C VAL A 122 -3.55 -10.74 10.90
N ASP A 123 -4.71 -11.11 11.44
CA ASP A 123 -4.80 -11.91 12.65
C ASP A 123 -4.62 -13.41 12.29
N GLU A 124 -3.37 -13.85 12.24
CA GLU A 124 -3.00 -15.23 11.90
C GLU A 124 -3.50 -16.28 12.91
N HIS A 125 -3.93 -15.86 14.10
CA HIS A 125 -4.53 -16.76 15.09
C HIS A 125 -6.01 -17.02 14.86
N SER A 126 -6.71 -16.07 14.20
CA SER A 126 -8.14 -16.21 13.91
C SER A 126 -8.43 -17.27 12.86
N PHE A 127 -9.65 -17.81 12.87
CA PHE A 127 -10.08 -18.75 11.84
C PHE A 127 -9.99 -18.15 10.43
N GLY A 128 -10.48 -16.91 10.27
CA GLY A 128 -10.44 -16.19 8.99
C GLY A 128 -9.02 -15.86 8.54
N GLY A 129 -8.14 -15.49 9.47
CA GLY A 129 -6.72 -15.24 9.18
C GLY A 129 -6.00 -16.51 8.70
N ARG A 130 -6.21 -17.65 9.34
CA ARG A 130 -5.63 -18.95 8.92
C ARG A 130 -6.12 -19.40 7.54
N ILE A 131 -7.40 -19.24 7.26
CA ILE A 131 -7.97 -19.54 5.93
C ILE A 131 -7.36 -18.59 4.90
N GLY A 132 -7.26 -17.30 5.20
CA GLY A 132 -6.67 -16.28 4.32
C GLY A 132 -5.21 -16.59 4.00
N GLU A 133 -4.38 -16.92 4.99
CA GLU A 133 -2.97 -17.25 4.80
C GLU A 133 -2.76 -18.55 4.00
N ALA A 134 -3.56 -19.60 4.27
CA ALA A 134 -3.52 -20.83 3.49
C ALA A 134 -3.93 -20.59 2.03
N SER A 135 -5.01 -19.80 1.80
CA SER A 135 -5.46 -19.42 0.46
C SER A 135 -4.39 -18.60 -0.28
N SER A 136 -3.72 -17.68 0.42
CA SER A 136 -2.64 -16.85 -0.14
C SER A 136 -1.50 -17.70 -0.71
N ILE A 137 -1.10 -18.78 -0.03
CA ILE A 137 -0.06 -19.72 -0.52
C ILE A 137 -0.50 -20.36 -1.85
N VAL A 138 -1.72 -20.87 -1.90
CA VAL A 138 -2.27 -21.51 -3.11
C VAL A 138 -2.36 -20.52 -4.27
N MET A 139 -2.91 -19.33 -4.01
CA MET A 139 -3.10 -18.30 -5.04
C MET A 139 -1.78 -17.77 -5.60
N ARG A 140 -0.76 -17.57 -4.76
CA ARG A 140 0.60 -17.18 -5.21
C ARG A 140 1.22 -18.25 -6.11
N ASN A 141 1.10 -19.51 -5.70
CA ASN A 141 1.63 -20.61 -6.51
C ASN A 141 0.90 -20.70 -7.86
N TYR A 142 -0.41 -20.53 -7.87
CA TYR A 142 -1.19 -20.51 -9.09
C TYR A 142 -0.81 -19.33 -10.00
N ALA A 143 -0.71 -18.12 -9.45
CA ALA A 143 -0.34 -16.93 -10.20
C ALA A 143 1.04 -17.07 -10.89
N LEU A 144 2.05 -17.52 -10.14
CA LEU A 144 3.41 -17.75 -10.67
C LEU A 144 3.47 -18.78 -11.80
N ASN A 145 2.55 -19.76 -11.80
CA ASN A 145 2.60 -20.85 -12.76
C ASN A 145 1.65 -20.68 -13.96
N HIS A 146 0.60 -19.84 -13.82
CA HIS A 146 -0.48 -19.79 -14.80
C HIS A 146 -0.92 -18.40 -15.25
N CYS A 147 -0.59 -17.32 -14.50
CA CYS A 147 -1.15 -16.00 -14.76
C CYS A 147 -0.17 -14.99 -15.35
N MET A 148 1.10 -15.32 -15.48
CA MET A 148 2.13 -14.37 -15.91
C MET A 148 3.16 -14.99 -16.83
N SER A 149 3.85 -14.13 -17.59
CA SER A 149 4.96 -14.51 -18.47
C SER A 149 6.15 -15.10 -17.70
N THR A 150 7.00 -15.84 -18.40
CA THR A 150 8.26 -16.36 -17.84
C THR A 150 9.15 -15.21 -17.36
N MET A 151 9.23 -14.12 -18.12
CA MET A 151 10.01 -12.93 -17.76
C MET A 151 9.55 -12.36 -16.42
N ALA A 152 8.25 -12.17 -16.21
CA ALA A 152 7.70 -11.66 -14.97
C ALA A 152 8.00 -12.59 -13.79
N LYS A 153 7.80 -13.90 -13.98
CA LYS A 153 8.10 -14.92 -12.97
C LYS A 153 9.59 -14.95 -12.61
N GLU A 154 10.48 -14.95 -13.57
CA GLU A 154 11.93 -15.00 -13.36
C GLU A 154 12.41 -13.76 -12.61
N ASN A 155 11.99 -12.57 -13.00
CA ASN A 155 12.30 -11.33 -12.28
C ASN A 155 11.90 -11.41 -10.80
N HIS A 156 10.68 -11.91 -10.53
CA HIS A 156 10.18 -12.04 -9.14
C HIS A 156 10.99 -13.07 -8.34
N LEU A 157 11.30 -14.22 -8.93
CA LEU A 157 12.04 -15.29 -8.27
C LEU A 157 13.50 -14.95 -8.04
N ASN A 158 14.15 -14.27 -8.99
CA ASN A 158 15.56 -13.87 -8.95
C ASN A 158 15.83 -12.66 -8.06
N ASN A 159 14.78 -12.07 -7.45
CA ASN A 159 14.92 -10.88 -6.61
C ASN A 159 15.39 -9.64 -7.40
N GLU A 160 14.97 -9.52 -8.65
CA GLU A 160 15.28 -8.37 -9.52
C GLU A 160 14.13 -7.36 -9.55
N ILE A 161 12.90 -7.84 -9.86
CA ILE A 161 11.67 -7.04 -9.81
C ILE A 161 10.62 -7.81 -9.01
N TYR A 162 10.15 -7.22 -7.91
CA TYR A 162 9.14 -7.82 -7.04
C TYR A 162 7.73 -7.45 -7.48
N ILE A 163 6.86 -8.44 -7.63
CA ILE A 163 5.43 -8.27 -7.87
C ILE A 163 4.73 -8.21 -6.52
N HIS A 164 4.07 -7.08 -6.22
CA HIS A 164 3.31 -6.94 -4.99
C HIS A 164 2.00 -7.70 -5.03
N ASP A 165 1.57 -8.18 -3.85
CA ASP A 165 0.28 -8.84 -3.63
C ASP A 165 0.00 -9.91 -4.70
N LEU A 166 0.95 -10.84 -4.79
CA LEU A 166 0.96 -11.89 -5.80
C LEU A 166 -0.21 -12.87 -5.65
N ASP A 167 -0.73 -13.05 -4.45
CA ASP A 167 -1.93 -13.82 -4.15
C ASP A 167 -3.21 -13.19 -4.72
N HIS A 168 -3.22 -11.88 -4.91
CA HIS A 168 -4.30 -11.15 -5.56
C HIS A 168 -4.19 -11.11 -7.10
N TYR A 169 -3.05 -11.50 -7.65
CA TYR A 169 -2.83 -11.47 -9.10
C TYR A 169 -3.86 -12.32 -9.87
N ALA A 170 -4.04 -13.57 -9.43
CA ALA A 170 -4.99 -14.50 -10.09
C ALA A 170 -6.45 -14.11 -9.92
N VAL A 171 -6.80 -13.38 -8.86
CA VAL A 171 -8.14 -12.84 -8.63
C VAL A 171 -8.44 -11.66 -9.56
N GLY A 172 -7.41 -10.89 -9.93
CA GLY A 172 -7.54 -9.75 -10.84
C GLY A 172 -8.18 -8.53 -10.22
N ASP A 173 -7.98 -8.33 -8.93
CA ASP A 173 -8.30 -7.07 -8.23
C ASP A 173 -7.12 -6.10 -8.26
N HIS A 174 -7.36 -4.85 -7.82
CA HIS A 174 -6.39 -3.77 -7.87
C HIS A 174 -5.96 -3.32 -6.47
N ASN A 175 -4.95 -2.44 -6.40
CA ASN A 175 -4.37 -1.95 -5.15
C ASN A 175 -5.25 -0.87 -4.48
N CYS A 176 -4.84 0.38 -4.47
CA CYS A 176 -5.47 1.46 -3.70
C CYS A 176 -6.50 2.23 -4.53
N LEU A 177 -7.48 2.86 -3.85
CA LEU A 177 -8.49 3.71 -4.49
C LEU A 177 -8.87 4.89 -3.62
N SER A 178 -8.98 6.07 -4.23
CA SER A 178 -9.62 7.25 -3.65
C SER A 178 -11.11 7.22 -3.98
N ILE A 179 -11.96 7.23 -2.96
CA ILE A 179 -13.41 7.04 -3.11
C ILE A 179 -14.09 8.39 -3.36
N PRO A 180 -14.98 8.51 -4.36
CA PRO A 180 -15.74 9.72 -4.63
C PRO A 180 -16.93 9.86 -3.66
N PHE A 181 -16.64 10.19 -2.40
CA PHE A 181 -17.67 10.29 -1.34
C PHE A 181 -18.73 11.33 -1.62
N ASP A 182 -18.37 12.46 -2.25
CA ASP A 182 -19.32 13.53 -2.61
C ASP A 182 -20.46 12.98 -3.46
N LYS A 183 -20.14 12.14 -4.45
CA LYS A 183 -21.12 11.50 -5.31
C LYS A 183 -21.97 10.49 -4.54
N LEU A 184 -21.33 9.57 -3.84
CA LEU A 184 -22.00 8.44 -3.18
C LEU A 184 -22.93 8.90 -2.05
N LEU A 185 -22.54 9.90 -1.28
CA LEU A 185 -23.35 10.43 -0.19
C LEU A 185 -24.52 11.29 -0.69
N ARG A 186 -24.33 12.00 -1.84
CA ARG A 186 -25.36 12.85 -2.46
C ARG A 186 -26.40 12.04 -3.22
N GLU A 187 -25.98 11.00 -3.94
CA GLU A 187 -26.85 10.23 -4.84
C GLU A 187 -27.37 8.94 -4.22
N GLY A 188 -26.69 8.46 -3.15
CA GLY A 188 -26.88 7.12 -2.64
C GLY A 188 -26.12 6.10 -3.49
N PHE A 189 -26.24 4.83 -3.16
CA PHE A 189 -25.55 3.75 -3.88
C PHE A 189 -26.26 2.42 -3.72
N ASN A 190 -25.99 1.51 -4.64
CA ASN A 190 -26.54 0.16 -4.62
C ASN A 190 -25.56 -0.83 -4.00
N THR A 191 -26.05 -1.70 -3.14
CA THR A 191 -25.33 -2.87 -2.64
C THR A 191 -25.93 -4.15 -3.26
N ARG A 192 -25.37 -5.30 -2.90
CA ARG A 192 -25.92 -6.57 -3.38
C ARG A 192 -27.38 -6.81 -2.94
N GLN A 193 -27.77 -6.29 -1.78
CA GLN A 193 -29.05 -6.61 -1.14
C GLN A 193 -30.05 -5.45 -1.18
N VAL A 194 -29.56 -4.23 -1.06
CA VAL A 194 -30.39 -3.03 -0.92
C VAL A 194 -29.77 -1.83 -1.63
N ASP A 195 -30.61 -0.88 -1.99
CA ASP A 195 -30.24 0.47 -2.37
C ASP A 195 -30.18 1.37 -1.12
N ILE A 196 -29.12 2.14 -1.01
CA ILE A 196 -28.88 3.07 0.09
C ILE A 196 -29.23 4.47 -0.37
N ARG A 197 -30.15 5.10 0.37
CA ARG A 197 -30.58 6.49 0.11
C ARG A 197 -29.48 7.51 0.39
N PRO A 198 -29.54 8.71 -0.24
CA PRO A 198 -28.68 9.83 0.09
C PRO A 198 -28.66 10.14 1.60
N ALA A 199 -27.50 10.58 2.10
CA ALA A 199 -27.37 11.02 3.48
C ALA A 199 -28.20 12.29 3.75
N ASN A 200 -28.89 12.35 4.89
CA ASN A 200 -29.73 13.47 5.28
C ASN A 200 -29.31 14.16 6.58
N SER A 201 -28.26 13.69 7.22
CA SER A 201 -27.65 14.27 8.43
C SER A 201 -26.16 13.96 8.45
N VAL A 202 -25.42 14.68 9.28
CA VAL A 202 -23.97 14.42 9.46
C VAL A 202 -23.72 13.05 10.08
N ASN A 203 -24.57 12.62 11.01
CA ASN A 203 -24.48 11.29 11.62
C ASN A 203 -24.65 10.18 10.57
N THR A 204 -25.69 10.26 9.74
CA THR A 204 -25.88 9.32 8.63
C THR A 204 -24.72 9.36 7.63
N ALA A 205 -24.21 10.54 7.32
CA ALA A 205 -23.09 10.68 6.38
C ALA A 205 -21.82 9.96 6.89
N PHE A 206 -21.41 10.16 8.13
CA PHE A 206 -20.26 9.47 8.71
C PHE A 206 -20.48 7.96 8.85
N GLN A 207 -21.69 7.53 9.16
CA GLN A 207 -22.04 6.11 9.16
C GLN A 207 -21.89 5.50 7.75
N LEU A 208 -22.38 6.19 6.72
CA LEU A 208 -22.23 5.72 5.33
C LEU A 208 -20.79 5.77 4.86
N VAL A 209 -19.97 6.73 5.29
CA VAL A 209 -18.51 6.72 5.03
C VAL A 209 -17.88 5.44 5.52
N ALA A 210 -18.17 5.03 6.77
CA ALA A 210 -17.65 3.79 7.32
C ALA A 210 -18.13 2.56 6.55
N VAL A 211 -19.41 2.50 6.15
CA VAL A 211 -19.99 1.42 5.35
C VAL A 211 -19.34 1.35 3.96
N ILE A 212 -19.16 2.49 3.29
CA ILE A 212 -18.51 2.56 1.97
C ILE A 212 -17.06 2.09 2.04
N PHE A 213 -16.31 2.53 3.05
CA PHE A 213 -14.95 2.05 3.28
C PHE A 213 -14.90 0.53 3.44
N GLN A 214 -15.81 -0.06 4.20
CA GLN A 214 -15.88 -1.50 4.40
C GLN A 214 -16.25 -2.25 3.11
N LEU A 215 -17.26 -1.77 2.38
CA LEU A 215 -17.68 -2.38 1.11
C LEU A 215 -16.55 -2.34 0.07
N GLN A 216 -15.88 -1.20 -0.07
CA GLN A 216 -14.79 -1.06 -1.03
C GLN A 216 -13.57 -1.88 -0.63
N SER A 217 -13.27 -2.02 0.66
CA SER A 217 -12.15 -2.85 1.14
C SER A 217 -12.28 -4.33 0.78
N LEU A 218 -13.49 -4.80 0.43
CA LEU A 218 -13.75 -6.15 -0.09
C LEU A 218 -13.55 -6.27 -1.60
N GLN A 219 -13.39 -5.15 -2.32
CA GLN A 219 -13.29 -5.12 -3.78
C GLN A 219 -11.84 -4.96 -4.28
N GLN A 220 -10.89 -4.82 -3.36
CA GLN A 220 -9.48 -4.52 -3.66
C GLN A 220 -8.55 -5.02 -2.55
N PHE A 221 -7.25 -5.10 -2.83
CA PHE A 221 -6.27 -5.52 -1.81
C PHE A 221 -5.58 -4.36 -1.10
N GLY A 222 -5.57 -3.15 -1.65
CA GLY A 222 -4.90 -1.99 -1.07
C GLY A 222 -5.79 -1.11 -0.20
N GLY A 223 -5.30 0.09 0.11
CA GLY A 223 -5.99 1.06 0.93
C GLY A 223 -7.10 1.81 0.21
N VAL A 224 -8.04 2.31 0.98
CA VAL A 224 -9.15 3.16 0.54
C VAL A 224 -9.05 4.53 1.20
N SER A 225 -9.34 5.61 0.46
CA SER A 225 -9.12 6.98 0.93
C SER A 225 -10.27 7.92 0.62
N ALA A 226 -10.54 8.85 1.56
CA ALA A 226 -11.27 10.09 1.31
C ALA A 226 -10.26 11.21 1.04
N THR A 227 -10.43 11.97 -0.02
CA THR A 227 -9.45 12.97 -0.47
C THR A 227 -9.62 14.36 0.14
N HIS A 228 -10.83 14.70 0.62
CA HIS A 228 -11.20 16.01 1.19
C HIS A 228 -12.46 15.90 2.06
N LEU A 229 -12.41 15.06 3.09
CA LEU A 229 -13.58 14.70 3.89
C LEU A 229 -14.25 15.89 4.59
N ASP A 230 -13.49 16.90 4.98
CA ASP A 230 -13.98 18.14 5.58
C ASP A 230 -14.91 18.93 4.64
N TRP A 231 -14.59 19.00 3.36
CA TRP A 231 -15.44 19.61 2.33
C TRP A 231 -16.67 18.73 2.03
N THR A 232 -16.46 17.42 1.91
CA THR A 232 -17.52 16.44 1.65
C THR A 232 -18.64 16.53 2.68
N MET A 233 -18.33 16.82 3.95
CA MET A 233 -19.29 16.84 5.05
C MET A 233 -20.08 18.13 5.18
N VAL A 234 -19.68 19.24 4.56
CA VAL A 234 -20.35 20.55 4.65
C VAL A 234 -21.86 20.47 4.45
N PRO A 235 -22.41 19.87 3.38
CA PRO A 235 -23.86 19.81 3.18
C PRO A 235 -24.60 19.06 4.29
N TYR A 236 -23.97 18.07 4.89
CA TYR A 236 -24.60 17.23 5.92
C TYR A 236 -24.58 17.88 7.29
N VAL A 237 -23.56 18.66 7.60
CA VAL A 237 -23.52 19.55 8.77
C VAL A 237 -24.63 20.60 8.66
N ARG A 238 -24.83 21.23 7.51
CA ARG A 238 -25.93 22.18 7.25
C ARG A 238 -27.30 21.55 7.46
N LYS A 239 -27.52 20.34 6.96
CA LYS A 239 -28.76 19.59 7.15
C LYS A 239 -29.05 19.30 8.62
N SER A 240 -28.04 18.84 9.37
CA SER A 240 -28.17 18.61 10.82
C SER A 240 -28.42 19.91 11.57
N PHE A 241 -27.66 20.97 11.27
CA PHE A 241 -27.84 22.27 11.87
C PHE A 241 -29.27 22.81 11.67
N ARG A 242 -29.76 22.78 10.42
CA ARG A 242 -31.13 23.21 10.10
C ARG A 242 -32.17 22.44 10.89
N LYS A 243 -32.02 21.13 11.04
CA LYS A 243 -32.92 20.33 11.88
C LYS A 243 -32.88 20.80 13.32
N HIS A 244 -31.69 20.96 13.90
CA HIS A 244 -31.56 21.45 15.30
C HIS A 244 -32.05 22.88 15.46
N PHE A 245 -31.93 23.74 14.42
CA PHE A 245 -32.48 25.08 14.45
C PHE A 245 -34.03 25.07 14.52
N ILE A 246 -34.68 24.21 13.75
CA ILE A 246 -36.12 24.03 13.79
C ILE A 246 -36.56 23.51 15.17
N ASP A 247 -35.84 22.56 15.76
CA ASP A 247 -36.08 22.11 17.14
C ASP A 247 -35.87 23.25 18.14
N GLY A 248 -34.84 24.08 17.96
CA GLY A 248 -34.56 25.25 18.75
C GLY A 248 -35.70 26.31 18.71
N LEU A 249 -36.24 26.58 17.51
CA LEU A 249 -37.42 27.45 17.36
C LEU A 249 -38.63 26.91 18.14
N THR A 250 -38.77 25.57 18.14
CA THR A 250 -39.89 24.91 18.82
C THR A 250 -39.77 24.96 20.34
N TYR A 251 -38.58 24.77 20.90
CA TYR A 251 -38.37 24.53 22.32
C TYR A 251 -37.63 25.65 23.06
N CYS A 252 -36.88 26.49 22.36
CA CYS A 252 -36.02 27.50 22.98
C CYS A 252 -36.47 28.95 22.72
N GLU A 253 -37.46 29.17 21.82
CA GLU A 253 -37.99 30.50 21.49
C GLU A 253 -39.49 30.57 21.88
N PRO A 254 -39.80 30.77 23.17
CA PRO A 254 -41.18 30.70 23.68
C PRO A 254 -42.10 31.76 23.07
N ASP A 255 -41.57 32.91 22.66
CA ASP A 255 -42.32 34.01 22.08
C ASP A 255 -42.37 33.98 20.53
N PHE A 256 -41.89 32.88 19.91
CA PHE A 256 -41.89 32.76 18.48
C PHE A 256 -43.31 32.60 17.91
N SER A 257 -43.80 33.65 17.24
CA SER A 257 -45.20 33.76 16.80
C SER A 257 -45.48 33.32 15.36
N PHE A 258 -44.44 33.04 14.59
CA PHE A 258 -44.57 32.62 13.21
C PHE A 258 -44.74 31.11 13.07
N ASN A 259 -45.31 30.68 11.94
CA ASN A 259 -45.27 29.26 11.56
C ASN A 259 -43.84 28.81 11.35
N ILE A 260 -43.36 27.93 12.22
CA ILE A 260 -41.97 27.45 12.24
C ILE A 260 -41.56 26.86 10.86
N LYS A 261 -42.45 26.09 10.23
CA LYS A 261 -42.22 25.49 8.96
C LYS A 261 -42.05 26.54 7.86
N GLU A 262 -42.95 27.49 7.77
CA GLU A 262 -42.89 28.58 6.82
C GLU A 262 -41.65 29.45 7.04
N TYR A 263 -41.29 29.76 8.27
CA TYR A 263 -40.08 30.50 8.59
C TYR A 263 -38.83 29.76 8.15
N ALA A 264 -38.75 28.46 8.45
CA ALA A 264 -37.62 27.65 8.06
C ALA A 264 -37.49 27.50 6.51
N GLU A 265 -38.63 27.50 5.79
CA GLU A 265 -38.62 27.45 4.30
C GLU A 265 -38.13 28.74 3.66
N HIS A 266 -38.16 29.90 4.36
CA HIS A 266 -37.58 31.14 3.87
C HIS A 266 -36.05 31.14 3.88
N ILE A 267 -35.43 30.36 4.76
CA ILE A 267 -33.96 30.25 4.81
C ILE A 267 -33.51 29.30 3.69
N PRO A 268 -32.55 29.70 2.82
CA PRO A 268 -32.05 28.84 1.77
C PRO A 268 -31.59 27.49 2.30
N VAL A 269 -31.85 26.42 1.56
CA VAL A 269 -31.50 25.03 1.99
C VAL A 269 -29.98 24.85 2.11
N ASP A 270 -29.22 25.62 1.36
CA ASP A 270 -27.77 25.63 1.32
C ASP A 270 -27.12 26.74 2.16
N ALA A 271 -27.94 27.49 2.94
CA ALA A 271 -27.44 28.51 3.85
C ALA A 271 -26.39 27.94 4.81
N GLY A 272 -25.28 28.67 4.98
CA GLY A 272 -24.24 28.34 5.94
C GLY A 272 -24.73 28.44 7.37
N ILE A 273 -24.11 27.69 8.29
CA ILE A 273 -24.53 27.70 9.71
C ILE A 273 -24.33 29.04 10.42
N GLU A 274 -23.55 29.95 9.86
CA GLU A 274 -23.36 31.33 10.37
C GLU A 274 -24.15 32.38 9.61
N ASP A 275 -25.13 31.97 8.79
CA ASP A 275 -25.98 32.90 8.06
C ASP A 275 -26.76 33.82 9.03
N GLU A 276 -26.89 35.09 8.65
CA GLU A 276 -27.51 36.11 9.48
C GLU A 276 -28.98 35.79 9.81
N GLU A 277 -29.69 35.13 8.89
CA GLU A 277 -31.10 34.76 9.11
C GLU A 277 -31.26 33.77 10.28
N TYR A 278 -30.30 32.86 10.47
CA TYR A 278 -30.25 31.97 11.63
C TYR A 278 -29.97 32.74 12.92
N LYS A 279 -29.08 33.74 12.89
CA LYS A 279 -28.67 34.52 14.07
C LYS A 279 -29.77 35.43 14.59
N LEU A 280 -30.79 35.74 13.78
CA LEU A 280 -31.95 36.52 14.20
C LEU A 280 -32.71 35.85 15.36
N GLN A 281 -32.67 34.52 15.45
CA GLN A 281 -33.31 33.74 16.55
C GLN A 281 -32.21 33.18 17.47
N SER A 282 -31.74 34.03 18.37
CA SER A 282 -30.48 33.79 19.08
C SER A 282 -30.47 32.56 19.97
N ASN A 283 -31.57 32.19 20.62
CA ASN A 283 -31.64 30.98 21.47
C ASN A 283 -31.69 29.70 20.60
N ALA A 284 -32.50 29.74 19.54
CA ALA A 284 -32.57 28.64 18.56
C ALA A 284 -31.24 28.44 17.86
N TYR A 285 -30.56 29.51 17.48
CA TYR A 285 -29.22 29.48 16.87
C TYR A 285 -28.21 28.85 17.81
N LYS A 286 -28.14 29.31 19.08
CA LYS A 286 -27.21 28.75 20.07
C LYS A 286 -27.47 27.28 20.32
N TYR A 287 -28.74 26.90 20.49
CA TYR A 287 -29.13 25.51 20.63
C TYR A 287 -28.67 24.67 19.43
N ALA A 288 -28.91 25.14 18.19
CA ALA A 288 -28.53 24.46 16.99
C ALA A 288 -27.01 24.27 16.88
N MET A 289 -26.22 25.30 17.23
CA MET A 289 -24.74 25.19 17.22
C MET A 289 -24.28 24.13 18.23
N ASP A 290 -24.75 24.20 19.48
CA ASP A 290 -24.36 23.26 20.55
C ASP A 290 -24.73 21.81 20.19
N MET A 291 -25.91 21.60 19.61
CA MET A 291 -26.37 20.26 19.23
C MET A 291 -25.66 19.72 17.98
N THR A 292 -25.38 20.59 17.00
CA THR A 292 -24.65 20.20 15.80
C THR A 292 -23.21 19.83 16.13
N GLU A 293 -22.53 20.60 16.97
CA GLU A 293 -21.16 20.29 17.40
C GLU A 293 -21.10 18.92 18.09
N LYS A 294 -22.06 18.65 18.98
CA LYS A 294 -22.19 17.32 19.65
C LYS A 294 -22.48 16.20 18.65
N GLU A 295 -23.38 16.42 17.68
CA GLU A 295 -23.71 15.42 16.68
C GLU A 295 -22.51 15.11 15.79
N VAL A 296 -21.77 16.14 15.34
CA VAL A 296 -20.55 15.97 14.53
C VAL A 296 -19.49 15.18 15.30
N TYR A 297 -19.23 15.54 16.55
CA TYR A 297 -18.28 14.82 17.41
C TYR A 297 -18.64 13.34 17.56
N GLN A 298 -19.89 13.02 17.90
CA GLN A 298 -20.36 11.65 18.07
C GLN A 298 -20.35 10.86 16.77
N ALA A 299 -20.67 11.50 15.64
CA ALA A 299 -20.61 10.86 14.32
C ALA A 299 -19.19 10.47 13.94
N VAL A 300 -18.22 11.36 14.17
CA VAL A 300 -16.80 11.08 13.97
C VAL A 300 -16.32 9.97 14.90
N GLU A 301 -16.65 10.04 16.19
CA GLU A 301 -16.30 8.99 17.16
C GLU A 301 -16.87 7.62 16.75
N GLY A 302 -18.13 7.58 16.31
CA GLY A 302 -18.76 6.37 15.79
C GLY A 302 -18.03 5.79 14.57
N MET A 303 -17.58 6.63 13.64
CA MET A 303 -16.76 6.21 12.51
C MET A 303 -15.42 5.60 12.97
N TYR A 304 -14.71 6.25 13.91
CA TYR A 304 -13.45 5.74 14.44
C TYR A 304 -13.65 4.37 15.12
N HIS A 305 -14.67 4.22 15.96
CA HIS A 305 -14.98 2.93 16.59
C HIS A 305 -15.28 1.84 15.56
N ASN A 306 -16.06 2.17 14.53
CA ASN A 306 -16.42 1.24 13.46
C ASN A 306 -15.18 0.74 12.70
N LEU A 307 -14.32 1.66 12.24
CA LEU A 307 -13.13 1.35 11.47
C LEU A 307 -12.03 0.61 12.26
N ASN A 308 -12.09 0.64 13.59
CA ASN A 308 -11.16 -0.10 14.47
C ASN A 308 -11.76 -1.39 15.06
N SER A 309 -13.02 -1.71 14.76
CA SER A 309 -13.72 -2.88 15.32
C SER A 309 -14.15 -3.89 14.27
N LEU A 310 -14.62 -3.43 13.11
CA LEU A 310 -15.15 -4.31 12.07
C LEU A 310 -14.07 -4.73 11.07
N GLN A 311 -13.68 -6.00 11.17
CA GLN A 311 -12.72 -6.64 10.30
C GLN A 311 -13.39 -7.07 8.98
N SER A 312 -13.67 -6.13 8.11
CA SER A 312 -14.36 -6.34 6.84
C SER A 312 -13.45 -6.71 5.66
N ARG A 313 -12.14 -6.75 5.86
CA ARG A 313 -11.17 -7.12 4.83
C ARG A 313 -10.76 -8.58 4.93
N SER A 314 -10.37 -9.21 3.81
CA SER A 314 -9.89 -10.59 3.76
C SER A 314 -8.79 -10.88 4.79
N GLY A 315 -8.83 -12.05 5.42
CA GLY A 315 -7.88 -12.44 6.46
C GLY A 315 -8.13 -11.80 7.83
N ASN A 316 -9.37 -11.40 8.14
CA ASN A 316 -9.74 -10.70 9.38
C ASN A 316 -8.94 -9.40 9.61
N GLN A 317 -8.71 -8.64 8.55
CA GLN A 317 -8.05 -7.34 8.62
C GLN A 317 -9.09 -6.21 8.80
N LEU A 318 -8.69 -5.18 9.53
CA LEU A 318 -9.41 -3.92 9.51
C LEU A 318 -9.34 -3.28 8.11
N PRO A 319 -10.35 -2.51 7.68
CA PRO A 319 -10.29 -1.78 6.43
C PRO A 319 -9.16 -0.75 6.47
N PHE A 320 -8.25 -0.83 5.50
CA PHE A 320 -7.07 0.03 5.42
C PHE A 320 -7.49 1.43 4.92
N THR A 321 -7.92 2.27 5.84
CA THR A 321 -8.57 3.54 5.54
C THR A 321 -7.68 4.74 5.80
N SER A 322 -7.82 5.78 4.98
CA SER A 322 -7.23 7.10 5.22
C SER A 322 -8.22 8.21 4.93
N VAL A 323 -8.10 9.31 5.67
CA VAL A 323 -8.93 10.51 5.48
C VAL A 323 -8.03 11.72 5.38
N ASN A 324 -8.18 12.48 4.27
CA ASN A 324 -7.52 13.75 4.06
C ASN A 324 -8.49 14.89 4.44
N TYR A 325 -8.00 15.88 5.17
CA TYR A 325 -8.76 17.03 5.66
C TYR A 325 -7.83 18.17 6.07
N GLY A 326 -8.35 19.35 6.31
CA GLY A 326 -7.59 20.49 6.86
C GLY A 326 -7.76 21.80 6.10
N THR A 327 -8.29 21.76 4.88
CA THR A 327 -8.35 22.94 3.99
C THR A 327 -9.70 23.65 3.97
N CYS A 328 -10.78 23.03 4.46
CA CYS A 328 -12.09 23.68 4.46
C CYS A 328 -12.14 24.83 5.47
N THR A 329 -12.34 26.04 4.98
CA THR A 329 -12.41 27.26 5.79
C THR A 329 -13.84 27.65 6.18
N LEU A 330 -14.84 26.92 5.67
CA LEU A 330 -16.23 27.13 6.05
C LEU A 330 -16.44 26.65 7.50
N PRO A 331 -17.33 27.31 8.29
CA PRO A 331 -17.60 26.94 9.69
C PRO A 331 -17.94 25.44 9.86
N GLU A 332 -18.72 24.89 8.94
CA GLU A 332 -19.11 23.48 8.91
C GLU A 332 -17.91 22.54 8.78
N GLY A 333 -17.02 22.83 7.80
CA GLY A 333 -15.82 22.05 7.57
C GLY A 333 -14.81 22.18 8.70
N ARG A 334 -14.65 23.37 9.26
CA ARG A 334 -13.82 23.61 10.46
C ARG A 334 -14.32 22.79 11.66
N MET A 335 -15.63 22.69 11.85
CA MET A 335 -16.25 21.84 12.89
C MET A 335 -15.90 20.36 12.68
N VAL A 336 -15.92 19.88 11.44
CA VAL A 336 -15.54 18.51 11.09
C VAL A 336 -14.04 18.27 11.34
N ILE A 337 -13.16 19.18 10.91
CA ILE A 337 -11.71 19.07 11.14
C ILE A 337 -11.42 19.01 12.65
N LYS A 338 -12.03 19.91 13.42
CA LYS A 338 -11.91 19.94 14.89
C LYS A 338 -12.32 18.60 15.51
N ALA A 339 -13.47 18.07 15.13
CA ALA A 339 -13.97 16.80 15.66
C ALA A 339 -13.04 15.61 15.30
N LEU A 340 -12.54 15.54 14.06
CA LEU A 340 -11.58 14.50 13.64
C LEU A 340 -10.31 14.53 14.51
N LEU A 341 -9.81 15.72 14.82
CA LEU A 341 -8.60 15.90 15.64
C LEU A 341 -8.87 15.62 17.11
N GLU A 342 -9.97 16.10 17.68
CA GLU A 342 -10.33 15.89 19.10
C GLU A 342 -10.60 14.42 19.40
N VAL A 343 -11.34 13.70 18.54
CA VAL A 343 -11.57 12.26 18.66
C VAL A 343 -10.25 11.49 18.56
N SER A 344 -9.37 11.89 17.65
CA SER A 344 -8.03 11.29 17.55
C SER A 344 -7.22 11.50 18.84
N ILE A 345 -7.22 12.70 19.42
CA ILE A 345 -6.54 13.03 20.68
C ILE A 345 -7.12 12.25 21.86
N GLU A 346 -8.44 12.14 21.94
CA GLU A 346 -9.12 11.37 22.99
C GLU A 346 -8.74 9.89 22.90
N GLY A 347 -8.70 9.33 21.71
CA GLY A 347 -8.43 7.91 21.47
C GLY A 347 -9.68 7.05 21.58
N VAL A 348 -9.55 5.76 21.25
CA VAL A 348 -10.68 4.83 21.15
C VAL A 348 -10.78 3.87 22.32
N GLY A 349 -12.00 3.53 22.69
CA GLY A 349 -12.32 2.56 23.74
C GLY A 349 -12.04 3.05 25.16
N LYS A 350 -12.26 2.19 26.14
CA LYS A 350 -12.17 2.52 27.58
C LYS A 350 -10.78 2.95 28.04
N LEU A 351 -9.75 2.53 27.34
CA LEU A 351 -8.34 2.83 27.66
C LEU A 351 -7.79 3.98 26.81
N HIS A 352 -8.63 4.68 26.06
CA HIS A 352 -8.24 5.80 25.22
C HIS A 352 -7.02 5.48 24.32
N LYS A 353 -7.04 4.30 23.68
CA LYS A 353 -5.94 3.84 22.83
C LYS A 353 -5.84 4.66 21.56
N THR A 354 -4.63 4.77 21.04
CA THR A 354 -4.41 5.33 19.70
C THR A 354 -5.14 4.47 18.66
N SER A 355 -6.01 5.10 17.85
CA SER A 355 -6.69 4.42 16.75
C SER A 355 -5.69 4.01 15.65
N ILE A 356 -5.86 2.81 15.11
CA ILE A 356 -5.06 2.35 13.97
C ILE A 356 -5.59 2.98 12.68
N PHE A 357 -6.91 3.02 12.52
CA PHE A 357 -7.62 3.61 11.38
C PHE A 357 -8.71 4.59 11.83
N PRO A 358 -9.08 5.55 10.97
CA PRO A 358 -8.41 5.89 9.71
C PRO A 358 -7.05 6.54 9.94
N CYS A 359 -6.13 6.37 8.97
CA CYS A 359 -4.92 7.18 8.90
C CYS A 359 -5.32 8.63 8.64
N GLY A 360 -5.20 9.49 9.64
CA GLY A 360 -5.47 10.92 9.51
C GLY A 360 -4.37 11.61 8.71
N ILE A 361 -4.75 12.44 7.74
CA ILE A 361 -3.83 13.16 6.86
C ILE A 361 -4.28 14.63 6.81
N PHE A 362 -3.46 15.50 7.39
CA PHE A 362 -3.73 16.93 7.42
C PHE A 362 -3.15 17.60 6.18
N GLN A 363 -4.00 18.25 5.38
CA GLN A 363 -3.62 18.96 4.17
C GLN A 363 -3.09 20.35 4.52
N CYS A 364 -1.77 20.53 4.39
CA CYS A 364 -1.09 21.81 4.59
C CYS A 364 -1.17 22.65 3.32
N MET A 365 -1.70 23.88 3.43
CA MET A 365 -1.89 24.79 2.30
C MET A 365 -1.54 26.22 2.71
N LYS A 366 -0.72 26.90 1.90
CA LYS A 366 -0.36 28.31 2.12
C LYS A 366 -1.59 29.19 2.04
N GLY A 367 -1.68 30.17 2.95
CA GLY A 367 -2.83 31.07 3.05
C GLY A 367 -4.06 30.48 3.72
N VAL A 368 -4.02 29.20 4.12
CA VAL A 368 -5.14 28.52 4.75
C VAL A 368 -4.83 28.11 6.18
N ASN A 369 -3.70 27.42 6.44
CA ASN A 369 -3.47 26.81 7.74
C ASN A 369 -2.01 26.74 8.22
N ARG A 370 -1.05 27.32 7.48
CA ARG A 370 0.37 27.16 7.79
C ARG A 370 0.96 28.21 8.73
N LYS A 371 0.36 29.38 8.79
CA LYS A 371 0.88 30.55 9.52
C LYS A 371 -0.16 31.17 10.41
N GLU A 372 0.30 31.80 11.51
CA GLU A 372 -0.56 32.59 12.37
C GLU A 372 -1.33 33.67 11.58
N GLY A 373 -2.61 33.79 11.87
CA GLY A 373 -3.54 34.67 11.17
C GLY A 373 -4.22 34.06 9.93
N GLU A 374 -3.83 32.86 9.47
CA GLU A 374 -4.54 32.13 8.43
C GLU A 374 -5.80 31.44 9.00
N PRO A 375 -6.87 31.26 8.19
CA PRO A 375 -8.19 30.83 8.68
C PRO A 375 -8.20 29.56 9.52
N ASN A 376 -7.39 28.56 9.17
CA ASN A 376 -7.34 27.25 9.84
C ASN A 376 -6.03 27.01 10.61
N TYR A 377 -5.28 28.06 10.95
CA TYR A 377 -4.03 27.90 11.70
C TYR A 377 -4.24 27.28 13.08
N ASP A 378 -5.32 27.64 13.79
CA ASP A 378 -5.69 27.04 15.06
C ASP A 378 -5.92 25.51 14.96
N LEU A 379 -6.52 25.07 13.85
CA LEU A 379 -6.72 23.64 13.56
C LEU A 379 -5.41 22.94 13.18
N PHE A 380 -4.49 23.62 12.51
CA PHE A 380 -3.13 23.10 12.30
C PHE A 380 -2.39 22.91 13.64
N ARG A 381 -2.50 23.87 14.55
CA ARG A 381 -1.95 23.74 15.92
C ARG A 381 -2.57 22.56 16.68
N LEU A 382 -3.87 22.33 16.50
CA LEU A 382 -4.56 21.17 17.08
C LEU A 382 -4.07 19.86 16.44
N ALA A 383 -3.83 19.85 15.11
CA ALA A 383 -3.25 18.69 14.41
C ALA A 383 -1.87 18.33 14.95
N LEU A 384 -1.01 19.32 15.20
CA LEU A 384 0.33 19.10 15.80
C LEU A 384 0.22 18.47 17.20
N LYS A 385 -0.73 18.92 18.04
CA LYS A 385 -1.01 18.29 19.35
C LYS A 385 -1.46 16.84 19.21
N SER A 386 -2.31 16.56 18.22
CA SER A 386 -2.75 15.20 17.93
C SER A 386 -1.59 14.31 17.50
N THR A 387 -0.75 14.78 16.56
CA THR A 387 0.44 14.04 16.10
C THR A 387 1.39 13.74 17.25
N ALA A 388 1.68 14.72 18.09
CA ALA A 388 2.58 14.56 19.23
C ALA A 388 2.08 13.49 20.23
N LYS A 389 0.76 13.36 20.40
CA LYS A 389 0.12 12.41 21.33
C LYS A 389 -0.20 11.06 20.69
N ARG A 390 -0.58 11.04 19.40
CA ARG A 390 -1.23 9.90 18.75
C ARG A 390 -0.57 9.44 17.44
N LEU A 391 0.55 10.03 17.04
CA LEU A 391 1.23 9.74 15.77
C LEU A 391 0.45 10.18 14.51
N TYR A 392 -0.82 10.52 14.64
CA TYR A 392 -1.68 11.07 13.59
C TYR A 392 -2.18 12.47 13.94
N PRO A 393 -2.44 13.31 12.92
CA PRO A 393 -2.32 13.07 11.48
C PRO A 393 -0.89 13.12 10.97
N ASN A 394 -0.68 12.56 9.76
CA ASN A 394 0.43 12.89 8.89
C ASN A 394 0.13 14.19 8.14
N TYR A 395 1.09 14.76 7.42
CA TYR A 395 0.95 16.03 6.73
C TYR A 395 1.18 15.88 5.24
N VAL A 396 0.28 16.39 4.41
CA VAL A 396 0.42 16.41 2.96
C VAL A 396 0.48 17.85 2.46
N ASN A 397 1.39 18.11 1.54
CA ASN A 397 1.63 19.43 0.98
C ASN A 397 0.72 19.66 -0.25
N VAL A 398 -0.32 20.48 -0.10
CA VAL A 398 -1.21 20.83 -1.22
C VAL A 398 -0.45 21.62 -2.30
N ASP A 399 0.51 22.45 -1.87
CA ASP A 399 1.33 23.31 -2.74
C ASP A 399 2.54 22.59 -3.35
N TRP A 400 2.60 21.25 -3.28
CA TRP A 400 3.70 20.49 -3.85
C TRP A 400 3.88 20.75 -5.33
N SER A 401 5.12 20.98 -5.77
CA SER A 401 5.45 21.40 -7.13
C SER A 401 4.98 20.42 -8.22
N ASN A 402 4.98 19.10 -7.95
CA ASN A 402 4.47 18.10 -8.89
C ASN A 402 2.93 18.09 -9.01
N ASN A 403 2.20 18.77 -8.12
CA ASN A 403 0.76 19.00 -8.23
C ASN A 403 0.44 20.39 -8.80
N ALA A 404 1.40 21.07 -9.39
CA ALA A 404 1.18 22.36 -10.01
C ALA A 404 0.04 22.32 -11.05
N GLY A 405 -0.81 23.34 -11.04
CA GLY A 405 -2.00 23.39 -11.89
C GLY A 405 -3.25 22.75 -11.27
N TYR A 406 -3.26 22.43 -9.98
CA TYR A 406 -4.49 22.12 -9.26
C TYR A 406 -5.41 23.37 -9.21
N ASP A 407 -6.71 23.15 -9.15
CA ASP A 407 -7.68 24.23 -9.02
C ASP A 407 -7.87 24.58 -7.54
N ILE A 408 -7.51 25.80 -7.15
CA ILE A 408 -7.66 26.29 -5.77
C ILE A 408 -9.13 26.31 -5.28
N ASN A 409 -10.09 26.31 -6.19
CA ASN A 409 -11.51 26.30 -5.89
C ASN A 409 -12.13 24.89 -5.91
N ASP A 410 -11.35 23.88 -6.30
CA ASP A 410 -11.82 22.49 -6.37
C ASP A 410 -10.97 21.56 -5.48
N PRO A 411 -11.44 21.22 -4.27
CA PRO A 411 -10.74 20.35 -3.35
C PRO A 411 -10.45 18.93 -3.92
N CYS A 412 -11.21 18.49 -4.93
CA CYS A 412 -10.97 17.21 -5.60
C CYS A 412 -9.63 17.16 -6.36
N THR A 413 -9.00 18.33 -6.58
CA THR A 413 -7.71 18.46 -7.27
C THR A 413 -6.52 18.61 -6.31
N TYR A 414 -6.78 18.76 -5.01
CA TYR A 414 -5.73 18.94 -4.01
C TYR A 414 -4.88 17.70 -3.85
N THR A 415 -3.61 17.88 -3.49
CA THR A 415 -2.75 16.75 -3.12
C THR A 415 -3.37 15.99 -1.97
N SER A 416 -3.59 14.71 -2.18
CA SER A 416 -4.11 13.77 -1.19
C SER A 416 -3.41 12.44 -1.35
N THR A 417 -3.28 11.68 -0.27
CA THR A 417 -2.62 10.39 -0.28
C THR A 417 -3.58 9.26 0.11
N MET A 418 -3.29 8.08 -0.40
CA MET A 418 -4.01 6.85 -0.09
C MET A 418 -3.12 5.92 0.75
N GLY A 419 -3.66 5.37 1.83
CA GLY A 419 -2.91 4.44 2.69
C GLY A 419 -1.60 5.03 3.19
N CYS A 420 -0.49 4.36 2.87
CA CYS A 420 0.81 4.74 3.41
C CYS A 420 1.52 5.86 2.64
N ARG A 421 1.35 6.01 1.32
CA ARG A 421 2.00 7.08 0.54
C ARG A 421 1.53 7.24 -0.91
N THR A 422 0.61 6.42 -1.38
CA THR A 422 0.17 6.43 -2.78
C THR A 422 -0.51 7.74 -3.13
N TYR A 423 -0.20 8.27 -4.31
CA TYR A 423 -0.68 9.55 -4.82
C TYR A 423 -1.23 9.39 -6.25
N ASN A 424 -2.36 10.02 -6.53
CA ASN A 424 -2.91 10.11 -7.88
C ASN A 424 -2.34 11.33 -8.61
N GLY A 425 -1.35 11.11 -9.48
CA GLY A 425 -0.79 12.15 -10.32
C GLY A 425 -1.75 12.60 -11.42
N TYR A 426 -1.27 13.48 -12.31
CA TYR A 426 -2.04 13.95 -13.47
C TYR A 426 -2.45 12.79 -14.38
N ASP A 427 -3.75 12.68 -14.66
CA ASP A 427 -4.30 11.69 -15.58
C ASP A 427 -4.33 12.22 -17.01
N ILE A 428 -3.68 11.50 -17.95
CA ILE A 428 -3.65 11.84 -19.37
C ILE A 428 -4.90 11.40 -20.12
N ASN A 429 -5.78 10.62 -19.50
CA ASN A 429 -6.96 10.02 -20.11
C ASN A 429 -8.25 10.82 -19.86
N GLY A 430 -8.13 12.07 -19.38
CA GLY A 430 -9.23 13.01 -19.34
C GLY A 430 -9.63 13.54 -17.95
N PHE A 431 -9.18 12.93 -16.83
CA PHE A 431 -9.50 13.45 -15.49
C PHE A 431 -8.50 14.50 -14.97
N GLY A 432 -7.35 14.65 -15.66
CA GLY A 432 -6.41 15.70 -15.28
C GLY A 432 -5.94 15.58 -13.82
N GLN A 433 -6.17 16.64 -13.03
CA GLN A 433 -5.77 16.69 -11.61
C GLN A 433 -6.80 16.06 -10.66
N LEU A 434 -7.96 15.62 -11.11
CA LEU A 434 -8.95 14.99 -10.23
C LEU A 434 -8.36 13.77 -9.53
N LYS A 435 -8.59 13.66 -8.22
CA LYS A 435 -8.05 12.58 -7.38
C LYS A 435 -9.08 11.47 -7.13
N ASP A 436 -10.35 11.82 -7.03
CA ASP A 436 -11.44 10.89 -6.71
C ASP A 436 -11.72 9.87 -7.81
N GLY A 437 -12.15 8.69 -7.42
CA GLY A 437 -12.49 7.60 -8.32
C GLY A 437 -11.29 6.99 -9.04
N ARG A 438 -10.07 7.28 -8.59
CA ARG A 438 -8.82 6.83 -9.18
C ARG A 438 -7.94 6.18 -8.13
N GLY A 439 -7.00 5.34 -8.56
CA GLY A 439 -6.12 4.68 -7.63
C GLY A 439 -4.86 4.11 -8.26
N ASN A 440 -4.04 3.48 -7.45
CA ASN A 440 -2.92 2.67 -7.90
C ASN A 440 -3.47 1.28 -8.28
N ILE A 441 -3.25 0.88 -9.52
CA ILE A 441 -3.79 -0.37 -10.04
C ILE A 441 -2.95 -1.55 -9.59
N CYS A 442 -1.67 -1.51 -9.88
CA CYS A 442 -0.72 -2.54 -9.48
C CYS A 442 0.70 -1.96 -9.41
N PRO A 443 1.45 -2.20 -8.34
CA PRO A 443 2.85 -1.84 -8.26
C PRO A 443 3.76 -3.03 -8.57
N VAL A 444 4.94 -2.72 -9.12
CA VAL A 444 6.12 -3.59 -9.08
C VAL A 444 7.28 -2.82 -8.47
N THR A 445 8.26 -3.51 -7.90
CA THR A 445 9.41 -2.86 -7.23
C THR A 445 10.72 -3.46 -7.68
N ILE A 446 11.61 -2.62 -8.18
CA ILE A 446 12.98 -2.98 -8.57
C ILE A 446 13.83 -3.08 -7.29
N ILE A 447 14.57 -4.16 -7.15
CA ILE A 447 15.50 -4.41 -6.05
C ILE A 447 16.88 -3.92 -6.49
N LEU A 448 17.14 -2.63 -6.30
CA LEU A 448 18.34 -1.96 -6.79
C LEU A 448 19.65 -2.64 -6.34
N PRO A 449 19.81 -3.10 -5.06
CA PRO A 449 21.04 -3.78 -4.64
C PRO A 449 21.33 -5.06 -5.43
N THR A 450 20.30 -5.81 -5.85
CA THR A 450 20.48 -7.00 -6.69
C THR A 450 21.08 -6.61 -8.06
N LEU A 451 20.55 -5.56 -8.69
CA LEU A 451 21.06 -5.06 -9.97
C LEU A 451 22.50 -4.55 -9.85
N ALA A 452 22.85 -3.90 -8.72
CA ALA A 452 24.21 -3.44 -8.46
C ALA A 452 25.22 -4.61 -8.40
N MET A 453 24.83 -5.74 -7.83
CA MET A 453 25.66 -6.94 -7.81
C MET A 453 25.76 -7.60 -9.18
N GLU A 454 24.66 -7.66 -9.93
CA GLU A 454 24.61 -8.26 -11.27
C GLU A 454 25.37 -7.44 -12.33
N SER A 455 25.49 -6.14 -12.10
CA SER A 455 26.34 -5.23 -12.90
C SER A 455 27.81 -5.22 -12.48
N GLU A 456 28.25 -6.18 -11.64
CA GLU A 456 29.63 -6.26 -11.13
C GLU A 456 30.06 -5.00 -10.35
N ARG A 457 29.10 -4.24 -9.79
CA ARG A 457 29.28 -2.96 -9.10
C ARG A 457 29.83 -1.84 -10.00
N ASP A 458 29.67 -1.97 -11.30
CA ASP A 458 30.01 -0.93 -12.26
C ASP A 458 28.82 -0.01 -12.51
N VAL A 459 29.03 1.31 -12.40
CA VAL A 459 27.96 2.31 -12.47
C VAL A 459 27.29 2.32 -13.86
N GLU A 460 28.07 2.23 -14.94
CA GLU A 460 27.51 2.32 -16.30
C GLU A 460 26.77 1.03 -16.66
N LYS A 461 27.32 -0.13 -16.34
CA LYS A 461 26.62 -1.43 -16.49
C LYS A 461 25.36 -1.48 -15.64
N PHE A 462 25.39 -0.89 -14.44
CA PHE A 462 24.21 -0.78 -13.59
C PHE A 462 23.11 0.06 -14.26
N MET A 463 23.45 1.22 -14.83
CA MET A 463 22.48 2.06 -15.51
C MET A 463 21.90 1.39 -16.77
N GLU A 464 22.70 0.65 -17.52
CA GLU A 464 22.22 -0.15 -18.67
C GLU A 464 21.26 -1.27 -18.21
N LEU A 465 21.61 -1.98 -17.13
CA LEU A 465 20.78 -3.03 -16.57
C LEU A 465 19.48 -2.46 -15.98
N LEU A 466 19.55 -1.33 -15.28
CA LEU A 466 18.39 -0.61 -14.75
C LEU A 466 17.44 -0.22 -15.89
N ASP A 467 17.96 0.31 -16.98
CA ASP A 467 17.16 0.67 -18.16
C ASP A 467 16.41 -0.55 -18.71
N LYS A 468 17.12 -1.67 -18.91
CA LYS A 468 16.50 -2.93 -19.33
C LYS A 468 15.39 -3.36 -18.37
N LYS A 469 15.64 -3.30 -17.04
CA LYS A 469 14.65 -3.69 -16.01
C LYS A 469 13.45 -2.76 -15.95
N LEU A 470 13.60 -1.49 -16.31
CA LEU A 470 12.48 -0.56 -16.43
C LEU A 470 11.54 -0.95 -17.57
N PHE A 471 12.07 -1.39 -18.73
CA PHE A 471 11.26 -1.94 -19.82
C PHE A 471 10.55 -3.24 -19.40
N GLU A 472 11.24 -4.14 -18.73
CA GLU A 472 10.64 -5.37 -18.19
C GLU A 472 9.54 -5.05 -17.16
N ALA A 473 9.78 -4.12 -16.23
CA ALA A 473 8.79 -3.65 -15.27
C ALA A 473 7.53 -3.06 -15.93
N LYS A 474 7.71 -2.27 -16.99
CA LYS A 474 6.61 -1.76 -17.82
C LYS A 474 5.80 -2.89 -18.44
N ASP A 475 6.45 -3.90 -19.01
CA ASP A 475 5.76 -5.05 -19.63
C ASP A 475 5.00 -5.87 -18.57
N MET A 476 5.59 -6.10 -17.41
CA MET A 476 4.92 -6.77 -16.28
C MET A 476 3.68 -6.03 -15.80
N LEU A 477 3.71 -4.69 -15.76
CA LEU A 477 2.57 -3.86 -15.37
C LEU A 477 1.47 -3.87 -16.43
N ILE A 478 1.80 -3.82 -17.71
CA ILE A 478 0.84 -3.93 -18.81
C ILE A 478 0.19 -5.31 -18.80
N GLU A 479 0.96 -6.37 -18.62
CA GLU A 479 0.45 -7.74 -18.51
C GLU A 479 -0.60 -7.88 -17.40
N ARG A 480 -0.30 -7.38 -16.19
CA ARG A 480 -1.25 -7.41 -15.07
C ARG A 480 -2.46 -6.49 -15.31
N PHE A 481 -2.25 -5.32 -15.90
CA PHE A 481 -3.34 -4.41 -16.27
C PHE A 481 -4.32 -5.08 -17.25
N GLU A 482 -3.81 -5.74 -18.30
CA GLU A 482 -4.64 -6.47 -19.27
C GLU A 482 -5.38 -7.65 -18.60
N TYR A 483 -4.70 -8.35 -17.69
CA TYR A 483 -5.32 -9.43 -16.93
C TYR A 483 -6.49 -8.92 -16.08
N ILE A 484 -6.35 -7.79 -15.40
CA ILE A 484 -7.45 -7.18 -14.62
C ILE A 484 -8.56 -6.71 -15.57
N CYS A 485 -8.24 -6.10 -16.71
CA CYS A 485 -9.23 -5.67 -17.69
C CYS A 485 -10.05 -6.82 -18.28
N SER A 486 -9.51 -8.04 -18.32
CA SER A 486 -10.19 -9.24 -18.81
C SER A 486 -11.19 -9.85 -17.82
N GLN A 487 -11.21 -9.38 -16.56
CA GLN A 487 -12.11 -9.91 -15.56
C GLN A 487 -13.57 -9.50 -15.80
N ASN A 488 -14.49 -10.27 -15.21
CA ASN A 488 -15.90 -9.92 -15.26
C ASN A 488 -16.19 -8.75 -14.29
N PRO A 489 -16.77 -7.64 -14.74
CA PRO A 489 -17.13 -6.52 -13.86
C PRO A 489 -18.01 -6.89 -12.67
N ALA A 490 -18.79 -7.96 -12.78
CA ALA A 490 -19.61 -8.49 -11.69
C ALA A 490 -18.80 -8.98 -10.47
N SER A 491 -17.48 -9.19 -10.63
CA SER A 491 -16.56 -9.53 -9.52
C SER A 491 -16.45 -8.40 -8.51
N ALA A 492 -16.58 -7.14 -8.96
CA ALA A 492 -16.53 -5.94 -8.14
C ALA A 492 -17.70 -5.00 -8.44
N LYS A 493 -18.92 -5.56 -8.35
CA LYS A 493 -20.17 -4.89 -8.72
C LYS A 493 -20.36 -3.55 -8.01
N PHE A 494 -20.12 -3.50 -6.69
CA PHE A 494 -20.24 -2.26 -5.93
C PHE A 494 -19.34 -1.17 -6.51
N MET A 495 -18.09 -1.50 -6.82
CA MET A 495 -17.10 -0.55 -7.30
C MET A 495 -17.45 0.02 -8.69
N TYR A 496 -17.80 -0.84 -9.64
CA TYR A 496 -18.05 -0.41 -11.02
C TYR A 496 -19.44 0.20 -11.22
N GLU A 497 -20.50 -0.45 -10.74
CA GLU A 497 -21.88 0.00 -10.99
C GLU A 497 -22.24 1.31 -10.26
N ASN A 498 -21.64 1.60 -9.11
CA ASN A 498 -21.84 2.86 -8.42
C ASN A 498 -20.85 3.96 -8.85
N GLY A 499 -19.92 3.66 -9.75
CA GLY A 499 -18.90 4.58 -10.20
C GLY A 499 -17.93 4.97 -9.09
N VAL A 500 -17.66 4.06 -8.15
CA VAL A 500 -16.62 4.23 -7.11
C VAL A 500 -15.26 4.32 -7.78
N MET A 501 -15.01 3.47 -8.79
CA MET A 501 -13.96 3.71 -9.77
C MET A 501 -14.56 4.52 -10.93
N ALA A 502 -14.11 5.75 -11.08
CA ALA A 502 -14.68 6.70 -12.01
C ALA A 502 -14.38 6.34 -13.48
N GLY A 503 -15.29 6.73 -14.37
CA GLY A 503 -15.13 6.53 -15.81
C GLY A 503 -15.54 5.15 -16.31
N TYR A 504 -16.17 4.31 -15.48
CA TYR A 504 -16.66 3.02 -15.92
C TYR A 504 -17.82 3.16 -16.93
N VAL A 505 -17.64 2.53 -18.07
CA VAL A 505 -18.64 2.42 -19.15
C VAL A 505 -18.90 0.94 -19.40
N PRO A 506 -20.12 0.42 -19.15
CA PRO A 506 -20.41 -1.02 -19.24
C PRO A 506 -20.04 -1.65 -20.59
N GLU A 507 -20.27 -0.94 -21.70
CA GLU A 507 -20.01 -1.40 -23.06
C GLU A 507 -18.51 -1.51 -23.38
N GLU A 508 -17.67 -0.70 -22.70
CA GLU A 508 -16.22 -0.71 -22.86
C GLU A 508 -15.51 -1.59 -21.83
N GLY A 509 -16.25 -2.07 -20.81
CA GLY A 509 -15.75 -2.92 -19.75
C GLY A 509 -14.82 -2.21 -18.76
N ILE A 510 -14.09 -3.01 -17.97
CA ILE A 510 -13.22 -2.53 -16.86
C ILE A 510 -12.15 -1.54 -17.34
N ARG A 511 -11.64 -1.69 -18.54
CA ARG A 511 -10.61 -0.80 -19.12
C ARG A 511 -11.04 0.67 -19.12
N SER A 512 -12.31 0.98 -19.32
CA SER A 512 -12.83 2.35 -19.36
C SER A 512 -12.55 3.12 -18.06
N ALA A 513 -12.61 2.43 -16.93
CA ALA A 513 -12.28 3.01 -15.61
C ALA A 513 -10.79 2.82 -15.25
N LEU A 514 -10.24 1.63 -15.50
CA LEU A 514 -8.90 1.26 -15.05
C LEU A 514 -7.79 2.11 -15.70
N LYS A 515 -7.97 2.60 -16.94
CA LYS A 515 -7.04 3.48 -17.65
C LYS A 515 -6.71 4.79 -16.93
N HIS A 516 -7.60 5.24 -16.02
CA HIS A 516 -7.42 6.45 -15.22
C HIS A 516 -6.54 6.22 -13.98
N GLY A 517 -6.32 4.97 -13.60
CA GLY A 517 -5.44 4.60 -12.48
C GLY A 517 -3.96 4.66 -12.83
N THR A 518 -3.12 4.50 -11.81
CA THR A 518 -1.66 4.55 -11.92
C THR A 518 -1.06 3.16 -11.99
N LEU A 519 -0.10 2.95 -12.90
CA LEU A 519 0.78 1.80 -12.96
C LEU A 519 2.13 2.20 -12.36
N ALA A 520 2.46 1.66 -11.19
CA ALA A 520 3.56 2.16 -10.38
C ALA A 520 4.81 1.30 -10.51
N ILE A 521 5.93 1.91 -10.92
CA ILE A 521 7.27 1.32 -10.89
C ILE A 521 7.99 1.88 -9.67
N GLY A 522 8.27 1.01 -8.70
CA GLY A 522 8.93 1.36 -7.46
C GLY A 522 10.35 0.86 -7.36
N GLN A 523 11.06 1.25 -6.29
CA GLN A 523 12.40 0.77 -5.96
C GLN A 523 12.60 0.69 -4.45
N ILE A 524 13.58 -0.13 -4.02
CA ILE A 524 14.09 -0.21 -2.65
C ILE A 524 15.61 -0.32 -2.63
N GLY A 525 16.22 0.00 -1.50
CA GLY A 525 17.63 -0.24 -1.24
C GLY A 525 18.55 0.75 -1.97
N LEU A 526 18.11 2.00 -2.20
CA LEU A 526 18.96 3.00 -2.85
C LEU A 526 20.25 3.23 -2.07
N ALA A 527 20.19 3.36 -0.74
CA ALA A 527 21.37 3.59 0.09
C ALA A 527 22.40 2.46 -0.07
N GLU A 528 21.96 1.20 0.03
CA GLU A 528 22.80 0.02 -0.14
C GLU A 528 23.35 -0.10 -1.58
N THR A 529 22.58 0.30 -2.56
CA THR A 529 23.02 0.35 -3.97
C THR A 529 24.16 1.33 -4.17
N LEU A 530 24.05 2.51 -3.60
CA LEU A 530 25.10 3.53 -3.64
C LEU A 530 26.37 3.07 -2.91
N GLU A 531 26.23 2.39 -1.77
CA GLU A 531 27.36 1.77 -1.06
C GLU A 531 28.04 0.70 -1.92
N LEU A 532 27.29 -0.13 -2.63
CA LEU A 532 27.85 -1.16 -3.54
C LEU A 532 28.59 -0.56 -4.72
N LEU A 533 28.05 0.50 -5.33
CA LEU A 533 28.57 1.10 -6.56
C LEU A 533 29.75 2.04 -6.31
N ILE A 534 29.69 2.86 -5.26
CA ILE A 534 30.68 3.93 -5.03
C ILE A 534 31.19 4.04 -3.58
N GLY A 535 30.73 3.17 -2.66
CA GLY A 535 31.11 3.18 -1.25
C GLY A 535 30.61 4.39 -0.46
N LYS A 536 29.55 5.07 -0.90
CA LYS A 536 29.00 6.27 -0.29
C LYS A 536 27.49 6.35 -0.54
N ASN A 537 26.69 6.49 0.51
CA ASN A 537 25.24 6.68 0.38
C ASN A 537 24.87 8.15 0.07
N GLN A 538 23.56 8.45 -0.03
CA GLN A 538 23.03 9.77 -0.44
C GLN A 538 23.30 10.91 0.55
N ARG A 539 23.87 10.67 1.72
CA ARG A 539 24.37 11.73 2.61
C ARG A 539 25.60 12.45 2.05
N HIS A 540 26.36 11.77 1.23
CA HIS A 540 27.54 12.31 0.59
C HIS A 540 27.20 12.94 -0.77
N PRO A 541 27.85 14.06 -1.15
CA PRO A 541 27.55 14.73 -2.43
C PRO A 541 27.63 13.82 -3.65
N GLU A 542 28.62 12.93 -3.70
CA GLU A 542 28.81 11.99 -4.82
C GLU A 542 27.68 10.92 -4.82
N GLY A 543 27.31 10.43 -3.63
CA GLY A 543 26.18 9.51 -3.47
C GLY A 543 24.87 10.17 -3.88
N MET A 544 24.62 11.42 -3.47
CA MET A 544 23.47 12.18 -3.90
C MET A 544 23.42 12.44 -5.41
N ALA A 545 24.57 12.74 -6.02
CA ALA A 545 24.64 12.92 -7.48
C ALA A 545 24.25 11.65 -8.24
N LEU A 546 24.73 10.49 -7.81
CA LEU A 546 24.34 9.20 -8.39
C LEU A 546 22.87 8.85 -8.08
N ALA A 547 22.39 9.11 -6.86
CA ALA A 547 20.99 8.94 -6.49
C ALA A 547 20.06 9.73 -7.43
N LYS A 548 20.36 11.00 -7.65
CA LYS A 548 19.60 11.85 -8.60
C LYS A 548 19.65 11.32 -10.03
N ARG A 549 20.80 10.79 -10.48
CA ARG A 549 20.92 10.17 -11.80
C ARG A 549 19.99 8.95 -11.93
N ILE A 550 19.96 8.08 -10.92
CA ILE A 550 19.10 6.89 -10.88
C ILE A 550 17.61 7.30 -10.88
N GLU A 551 17.21 8.16 -9.95
CA GLU A 551 15.80 8.56 -9.81
C GLU A 551 15.28 9.37 -11.01
N SER A 552 16.12 10.24 -11.56
CA SER A 552 15.81 10.98 -12.79
C SER A 552 15.60 10.05 -13.97
N HIS A 553 16.41 9.00 -14.10
CA HIS A 553 16.28 8.02 -15.15
C HIS A 553 14.97 7.21 -15.04
N ILE A 554 14.64 6.74 -13.83
CA ILE A 554 13.37 6.05 -13.56
C ILE A 554 12.18 6.97 -13.89
N ARG A 555 12.21 8.23 -13.43
CA ARG A 555 11.16 9.20 -13.70
C ARG A 555 10.99 9.47 -15.19
N GLN A 556 12.08 9.68 -15.92
CA GLN A 556 12.07 9.92 -17.36
C GLN A 556 11.43 8.75 -18.11
N ARG A 557 11.80 7.50 -17.77
CA ARG A 557 11.19 6.32 -18.41
C ARG A 557 9.70 6.19 -18.11
N CYS A 558 9.26 6.45 -16.87
CA CYS A 558 7.84 6.48 -16.54
C CYS A 558 7.07 7.51 -17.38
N ASP A 559 7.62 8.71 -17.56
CA ASP A 559 6.99 9.78 -18.35
C ASP A 559 6.97 9.42 -19.87
N GLU A 560 7.99 8.75 -20.39
CA GLU A 560 8.04 8.22 -21.76
C GLU A 560 6.98 7.13 -21.96
N PHE A 561 6.91 6.14 -21.07
CA PHE A 561 5.91 5.06 -21.11
C PHE A 561 4.49 5.62 -21.03
N LYS A 562 4.26 6.60 -20.16
CA LYS A 562 2.98 7.30 -20.04
C LYS A 562 2.53 7.90 -21.38
N LYS A 563 3.43 8.58 -22.09
CA LYS A 563 3.14 9.18 -23.39
C LYS A 563 2.92 8.13 -24.48
N GLN A 564 3.76 7.08 -24.51
CA GLN A 564 3.76 6.05 -25.55
C GLN A 564 2.55 5.13 -25.44
N TYR A 565 2.26 4.63 -24.23
CA TYR A 565 1.22 3.60 -24.01
C TYR A 565 -0.13 4.18 -23.60
N LYS A 566 -0.24 5.49 -23.38
CA LYS A 566 -1.46 6.16 -22.91
C LYS A 566 -2.03 5.58 -21.61
N LEU A 567 -1.14 5.16 -20.72
CA LEU A 567 -1.43 4.67 -19.37
C LEU A 567 -0.61 5.49 -18.37
N ASN A 568 -1.14 5.71 -17.17
CA ASN A 568 -0.50 6.58 -16.17
C ASN A 568 0.63 5.86 -15.43
N PHE A 569 1.76 5.61 -16.10
CA PHE A 569 2.97 5.14 -15.42
C PHE A 569 3.54 6.19 -14.48
N GLY A 570 4.04 5.75 -13.33
CA GLY A 570 4.62 6.65 -12.34
C GLY A 570 5.74 6.04 -11.52
N ASN A 571 6.77 6.86 -11.19
CA ASN A 571 7.82 6.50 -10.26
C ASN A 571 7.26 6.50 -8.83
N TYR A 572 7.40 5.37 -8.14
CA TYR A 572 6.83 5.10 -6.84
C TYR A 572 7.90 4.77 -5.79
N PHE A 573 7.97 5.55 -4.75
CA PHE A 573 8.86 5.26 -3.64
C PHE A 573 8.20 4.23 -2.73
N THR A 574 8.47 2.96 -3.05
CA THR A 574 7.73 1.80 -2.55
C THR A 574 7.57 1.79 -1.03
N PRO A 575 6.34 1.61 -0.49
CA PRO A 575 6.12 1.29 0.93
C PRO A 575 6.45 -0.18 1.18
N ALA A 576 7.71 -0.50 1.30
CA ALA A 576 8.19 -1.88 1.38
C ALA A 576 8.02 -2.46 2.77
N GLU A 577 6.81 -2.86 3.14
CA GLU A 577 6.46 -3.41 4.45
C GLU A 577 7.25 -4.68 4.76
N ASN A 578 6.99 -5.76 4.02
CA ASN A 578 7.69 -7.04 4.18
C ASN A 578 8.80 -7.24 3.15
N LEU A 579 8.77 -6.47 2.06
CA LEU A 579 9.69 -6.64 0.94
C LEU A 579 11.14 -6.40 1.35
N CYS A 580 11.43 -5.35 2.15
CA CYS A 580 12.80 -5.06 2.60
C CYS A 580 13.45 -6.25 3.31
N TYR A 581 12.70 -6.98 4.13
CA TYR A 581 13.15 -8.21 4.79
C TYR A 581 13.29 -9.39 3.82
N LYS A 582 12.26 -9.63 3.00
CA LYS A 582 12.27 -10.75 2.03
C LYS A 582 13.38 -10.60 0.99
N ALA A 583 13.54 -9.38 0.46
CA ALA A 583 14.58 -9.10 -0.53
C ALA A 583 15.97 -9.24 0.06
N MET A 584 16.18 -8.79 1.31
CA MET A 584 17.45 -8.95 2.02
C MET A 584 17.81 -10.43 2.22
N ASN A 585 16.87 -11.27 2.63
CA ASN A 585 17.12 -12.70 2.82
C ASN A 585 17.55 -13.36 1.50
N LYS A 586 16.82 -13.14 0.41
CA LYS A 586 17.20 -13.65 -0.90
C LYS A 586 18.57 -13.13 -1.39
N PHE A 587 18.87 -11.87 -1.08
CA PHE A 587 20.17 -11.26 -1.40
C PHE A 587 21.30 -11.94 -0.62
N LYS A 588 21.12 -12.14 0.70
CA LYS A 588 22.08 -12.86 1.55
C LYS A 588 22.31 -14.30 1.09
N ASP A 589 21.25 -15.00 0.71
CA ASP A 589 21.34 -16.37 0.19
C ASP A 589 22.20 -16.46 -1.08
N LYS A 590 22.14 -15.42 -1.93
CA LYS A 590 22.87 -15.39 -3.21
C LYS A 590 24.28 -14.82 -3.10
N TYR A 591 24.45 -13.75 -2.32
CA TYR A 591 25.68 -12.93 -2.29
C TYR A 591 26.40 -12.91 -0.94
N GLY A 592 25.80 -13.50 0.09
CA GLY A 592 26.35 -13.49 1.44
C GLY A 592 26.21 -12.17 2.18
N ILE A 593 26.96 -12.03 3.27
CA ILE A 593 26.95 -10.81 4.10
C ILE A 593 28.04 -9.85 3.58
N ILE A 594 27.61 -8.66 3.20
CA ILE A 594 28.46 -7.55 2.74
C ILE A 594 28.33 -6.40 3.76
N PRO A 595 29.45 -5.92 4.35
CA PRO A 595 29.42 -4.82 5.32
C PRO A 595 28.72 -3.56 4.76
N ASN A 596 27.93 -2.89 5.58
CA ASN A 596 27.08 -1.73 5.26
C ASN A 596 25.99 -1.96 4.21
N VAL A 597 25.84 -3.18 3.69
CA VAL A 597 24.84 -3.53 2.66
C VAL A 597 23.91 -4.61 3.17
N SER A 598 24.42 -5.79 3.52
CA SER A 598 23.59 -6.93 3.94
C SER A 598 23.94 -7.48 5.31
N ASP A 599 24.57 -6.68 6.16
CA ASP A 599 24.87 -6.96 7.56
C ASP A 599 23.69 -6.73 8.53
N ARG A 600 22.51 -6.36 7.98
CA ARG A 600 21.23 -6.18 8.68
C ARG A 600 20.17 -7.12 8.13
N GLU A 601 19.01 -7.19 8.79
CA GLU A 601 17.90 -8.05 8.38
C GLU A 601 16.97 -7.40 7.34
N TYR A 602 17.26 -6.19 6.89
CA TYR A 602 16.41 -5.44 5.95
C TYR A 602 17.21 -4.50 5.07
N PHE A 603 16.70 -4.23 3.87
CA PHE A 603 17.15 -3.09 3.05
C PHE A 603 16.48 -1.80 3.49
N THR A 604 17.13 -0.68 3.29
CA THR A 604 16.54 0.63 3.47
C THR A 604 15.33 0.79 2.54
N ASN A 605 14.24 1.27 3.13
CA ASN A 605 12.98 1.46 2.42
C ASN A 605 13.13 2.59 1.39
N SER A 606 12.80 2.31 0.12
CA SER A 606 12.75 3.30 -0.95
C SER A 606 14.07 4.10 -1.09
N VAL A 607 14.00 5.43 -1.03
CA VAL A 607 15.13 6.38 -1.13
C VAL A 607 15.50 6.99 0.21
N HIS A 608 14.94 6.49 1.31
CA HIS A 608 15.15 7.09 2.63
C HIS A 608 16.62 7.10 3.04
N THR A 609 16.95 8.10 3.84
CA THR A 609 18.17 8.07 4.64
C THR A 609 18.09 6.90 5.61
N PRO A 610 19.12 6.05 5.69
CA PRO A 610 19.11 4.90 6.60
C PRO A 610 18.79 5.30 8.05
N VAL A 611 17.93 4.53 8.71
CA VAL A 611 17.38 4.87 10.04
C VAL A 611 18.41 4.89 11.15
N TRP A 612 19.55 4.23 10.97
CA TRP A 612 20.69 4.20 11.92
C TRP A 612 21.64 5.38 11.77
N GLU A 613 21.42 6.23 10.76
CA GLU A 613 22.25 7.41 10.53
C GLU A 613 21.89 8.53 11.50
N LYS A 614 22.92 9.10 12.14
CA LYS A 614 22.75 10.24 13.05
C LYS A 614 22.61 11.52 12.25
N VAL A 615 21.37 11.92 12.03
CA VAL A 615 21.00 13.17 11.34
C VAL A 615 19.94 13.89 12.15
N THR A 616 19.95 15.22 12.10
CA THR A 616 18.87 16.03 12.64
C THR A 616 17.63 15.92 11.73
N PRO A 617 16.41 16.22 12.23
CA PRO A 617 15.21 16.26 11.39
C PRO A 617 15.38 17.16 10.17
N PHE A 618 16.00 18.32 10.32
CA PHE A 618 16.24 19.28 9.24
C PHE A 618 17.23 18.74 8.19
N GLU A 619 18.34 18.13 8.63
CA GLU A 619 19.30 17.49 7.72
C GLU A 619 18.65 16.35 6.93
N LYS A 620 17.81 15.53 7.59
CA LYS A 620 17.09 14.45 6.89
C LYS A 620 16.15 14.99 5.85
N ILE A 621 15.38 16.04 6.18
CA ILE A 621 14.49 16.72 5.23
C ILE A 621 15.32 17.31 4.07
N ASP A 622 16.46 17.93 4.31
CA ASP A 622 17.34 18.47 3.27
C ASP A 622 17.90 17.39 2.33
N ILE A 623 18.20 16.21 2.86
CA ILE A 623 18.66 15.07 2.05
C ILE A 623 17.50 14.54 1.19
N GLU A 624 16.37 14.17 1.82
CA GLU A 624 15.27 13.49 1.14
C GLU A 624 14.50 14.40 0.18
N SER A 625 14.38 15.70 0.49
CA SER A 625 13.73 16.68 -0.40
C SER A 625 14.39 16.81 -1.78
N GLN A 626 15.67 16.48 -1.89
CA GLN A 626 16.37 16.48 -3.16
C GLN A 626 15.93 15.33 -4.09
N LEU A 627 15.27 14.29 -3.55
CA LEU A 627 14.85 13.10 -4.29
C LEU A 627 13.32 13.03 -4.47
N THR A 628 12.53 13.55 -3.52
CA THR A 628 11.06 13.43 -3.54
C THR A 628 10.40 14.01 -4.79
N GLY A 629 11.01 15.01 -5.43
CA GLY A 629 10.54 15.59 -6.68
C GLY A 629 10.54 14.62 -7.88
N TYR A 630 11.30 13.53 -7.83
CA TYR A 630 11.30 12.50 -8.87
C TYR A 630 10.12 11.53 -8.74
N SER A 631 9.44 11.48 -7.61
CA SER A 631 8.24 10.67 -7.44
C SER A 631 7.04 11.26 -8.19
N SER A 632 6.23 10.40 -8.79
CA SER A 632 4.97 10.79 -9.45
C SER A 632 3.78 9.86 -9.10
N ALA A 633 4.05 8.82 -8.32
CA ALA A 633 3.03 7.86 -7.88
C ALA A 633 2.93 7.74 -6.35
N GLY A 634 3.80 8.44 -5.62
CA GLY A 634 3.76 8.54 -4.16
C GLY A 634 5.11 8.36 -3.49
N CYS A 635 5.32 9.14 -2.45
CA CYS A 635 6.46 9.05 -1.54
C CYS A 635 6.08 9.65 -0.18
N ILE A 636 6.90 9.39 0.83
CA ILE A 636 6.76 9.93 2.18
C ILE A 636 8.14 10.16 2.78
N THR A 637 8.27 11.17 3.62
CA THR A 637 9.46 11.40 4.46
C THR A 637 9.09 11.28 5.93
N TYR A 638 9.93 10.62 6.73
CA TYR A 638 9.75 10.46 8.16
C TYR A 638 10.84 11.17 8.94
N VAL A 639 10.50 11.69 10.12
CA VAL A 639 11.46 12.07 11.14
C VAL A 639 11.17 11.34 12.45
N GLU A 640 12.24 10.98 13.18
CA GLU A 640 12.15 10.30 14.47
C GLU A 640 12.38 11.32 15.58
N LEU A 641 11.34 11.58 16.39
CA LEU A 641 11.42 12.52 17.52
C LEU A 641 11.25 11.79 18.86
N GLU A 642 11.72 12.41 19.93
CA GLU A 642 11.47 11.94 21.29
C GLU A 642 10.07 12.32 21.77
N SER A 643 9.56 11.62 22.79
CA SER A 643 8.26 11.90 23.40
C SER A 643 8.17 13.30 24.01
N THR A 644 9.29 13.91 24.33
CA THR A 644 9.39 15.29 24.86
C THR A 644 8.79 16.35 23.93
N VAL A 645 8.64 16.04 22.63
CA VAL A 645 7.97 16.94 21.65
C VAL A 645 6.53 17.25 22.03
N LYS A 646 5.86 16.41 22.83
CA LYS A 646 4.52 16.68 23.39
C LYS A 646 4.44 17.99 24.16
N HIS A 647 5.57 18.42 24.72
CA HIS A 647 5.70 19.66 25.50
C HIS A 647 6.25 20.84 24.71
N ASN A 648 6.57 20.63 23.43
CA ASN A 648 7.14 21.67 22.57
C ASN A 648 6.52 21.64 21.17
N ILE A 649 5.25 22.04 21.08
CA ILE A 649 4.49 22.07 19.83
C ILE A 649 5.07 23.07 18.81
N ASP A 650 5.75 24.14 19.28
CA ASP A 650 6.39 25.12 18.39
C ASP A 650 7.57 24.48 17.63
N ALA A 651 8.34 23.62 18.30
CA ALA A 651 9.39 22.87 17.63
C ALA A 651 8.83 21.89 16.58
N LEU A 652 7.72 21.23 16.89
CA LEU A 652 7.05 20.34 15.94
C LEU A 652 6.50 21.13 14.74
N GLU A 653 5.92 22.30 14.98
CA GLU A 653 5.46 23.21 13.92
C GLU A 653 6.61 23.62 13.01
N ALA A 654 7.76 24.01 13.58
CA ALA A 654 8.95 24.38 12.83
C ALA A 654 9.41 23.25 11.90
N VAL A 655 9.44 22.00 12.39
CA VAL A 655 9.85 20.84 11.59
C VAL A 655 8.85 20.54 10.46
N VAL A 656 7.54 20.55 10.73
CA VAL A 656 6.51 20.32 9.73
C VAL A 656 6.53 21.41 8.66
N ASN A 657 6.56 22.69 9.07
CA ASN A 657 6.61 23.79 8.12
C ASN A 657 7.90 23.76 7.29
N TYR A 658 9.04 23.40 7.87
CA TYR A 658 10.28 23.22 7.13
C TYR A 658 10.16 22.16 6.04
N ALA A 659 9.56 21.01 6.37
CA ALA A 659 9.32 19.94 5.39
C ALA A 659 8.44 20.43 4.23
N MET A 660 7.36 21.18 4.52
CA MET A 660 6.49 21.76 3.50
C MET A 660 7.22 22.79 2.64
N ASP A 661 8.08 23.65 3.24
CA ASP A 661 8.87 24.68 2.54
C ASP A 661 9.98 24.05 1.67
N LYS A 662 10.46 22.87 2.03
CA LYS A 662 11.40 22.07 1.23
C LYS A 662 10.69 21.22 0.16
N ASP A 663 9.43 21.47 -0.08
CA ASP A 663 8.65 20.78 -1.12
C ASP A 663 8.50 19.27 -0.89
N ILE A 664 8.52 18.83 0.37
CA ILE A 664 8.17 17.44 0.73
C ILE A 664 6.66 17.25 0.47
N PRO A 665 6.26 16.25 -0.34
CA PRO A 665 4.84 16.06 -0.67
C PRO A 665 4.03 15.43 0.47
N TYR A 666 4.61 14.50 1.21
CA TYR A 666 3.95 13.79 2.31
C TYR A 666 4.95 13.55 3.43
N PHE A 667 4.58 13.94 4.64
CA PHE A 667 5.48 13.98 5.79
C PHE A 667 4.84 13.33 7.01
N ALA A 668 5.60 12.54 7.74
CA ALA A 668 5.16 11.92 8.98
C ALA A 668 6.18 12.09 10.09
N VAL A 669 5.67 12.27 11.31
CA VAL A 669 6.46 12.36 12.52
C VAL A 669 6.29 11.10 13.35
N ASN A 670 7.37 10.42 13.64
CA ASN A 670 7.42 9.27 14.52
C ASN A 670 7.79 9.70 15.92
N VAL A 671 6.87 9.46 16.86
CA VAL A 671 7.07 9.66 18.28
C VAL A 671 6.78 8.33 18.98
N PRO A 672 7.59 7.86 19.92
CA PRO A 672 7.25 6.66 20.68
C PRO A 672 5.87 6.77 21.32
N ASN A 673 5.07 5.71 21.18
CA ASN A 673 3.72 5.65 21.74
C ASN A 673 3.49 4.27 22.36
N ASP A 674 3.74 4.18 23.67
CA ASP A 674 3.56 2.98 24.46
C ASP A 674 2.35 3.17 25.36
N THR A 675 1.44 2.18 25.40
CA THR A 675 0.20 2.26 26.18
C THR A 675 0.13 1.06 27.11
N CYS A 676 -0.03 1.34 28.42
CA CYS A 676 -0.34 0.32 29.40
C CYS A 676 -1.77 -0.21 29.19
N LEU A 677 -1.93 -1.51 29.04
CA LEU A 677 -3.24 -2.13 28.79
C LEU A 677 -4.08 -2.31 30.06
N GLU A 678 -3.52 -2.07 31.24
CA GLU A 678 -4.26 -2.08 32.50
C GLU A 678 -4.78 -0.71 32.92
N CYS A 679 -3.91 0.31 32.96
CA CYS A 679 -4.30 1.64 33.45
C CYS A 679 -4.54 2.68 32.37
N GLY A 680 -4.21 2.40 31.08
CA GLY A 680 -4.36 3.33 29.97
C GLY A 680 -3.28 4.42 29.89
N TYR A 681 -2.27 4.41 30.76
CA TYR A 681 -1.18 5.39 30.69
C TYR A 681 -0.43 5.27 29.35
N CYS A 682 -0.21 6.40 28.70
CA CYS A 682 0.36 6.47 27.36
C CYS A 682 1.52 7.46 27.32
N ASP A 683 2.74 6.95 27.10
CA ASP A 683 3.96 7.72 26.89
C ASP A 683 5.07 6.86 26.29
N GLU A 684 6.33 7.29 26.37
CA GLU A 684 7.48 6.46 26.07
C GLU A 684 7.96 5.76 27.36
N PHE A 685 7.85 4.46 27.39
CA PHE A 685 8.39 3.60 28.46
C PHE A 685 8.68 2.20 27.91
N ASN A 686 9.55 1.47 28.63
CA ASN A 686 10.02 0.16 28.16
C ASN A 686 9.01 -0.98 28.50
N ASP A 687 9.42 -1.93 29.35
CA ASP A 687 8.67 -3.15 29.61
C ASP A 687 7.81 -3.09 30.88
N GLU A 688 7.79 -1.93 31.58
CA GLU A 688 7.03 -1.73 32.81
C GLU A 688 6.37 -0.35 32.83
N CYS A 689 5.08 -0.34 33.15
CA CYS A 689 4.33 0.91 33.28
C CYS A 689 4.77 1.71 34.51
N PRO A 690 5.20 2.97 34.35
CA PRO A 690 5.65 3.78 35.48
C PRO A 690 4.53 4.17 36.45
N MET A 691 3.26 4.00 36.06
CA MET A 691 2.11 4.38 36.87
C MET A 691 1.55 3.23 37.71
N CYS A 692 1.51 2.00 37.19
CA CYS A 692 0.89 0.86 37.87
C CYS A 692 1.78 -0.37 37.98
N GLY A 693 2.99 -0.36 37.40
CA GLY A 693 3.92 -1.49 37.43
C GLY A 693 3.56 -2.66 36.52
N SER A 694 2.54 -2.53 35.69
CA SER A 694 2.13 -3.58 34.75
C SER A 694 3.14 -3.78 33.64
N HIS A 695 3.33 -5.02 33.22
CA HIS A 695 4.11 -5.42 32.04
C HIS A 695 3.25 -5.66 30.79
N ASP A 696 1.93 -5.50 30.88
CA ASP A 696 1.02 -5.62 29.74
C ASP A 696 0.99 -4.29 28.96
N ILE A 697 1.91 -4.17 28.01
CA ILE A 697 2.19 -2.92 27.30
C ILE A 697 2.04 -3.12 25.80
N GLN A 698 1.25 -2.25 25.17
CA GLN A 698 1.18 -2.13 23.73
C GLN A 698 2.18 -1.08 23.26
N GLN A 699 3.15 -1.48 22.46
CA GLN A 699 4.16 -0.58 21.91
C GLN A 699 3.89 -0.31 20.43
N LEU A 700 3.33 0.87 20.16
CA LEU A 700 3.07 1.29 18.79
C LEU A 700 4.30 1.94 18.15
N ARG A 701 4.66 1.44 16.98
CA ARG A 701 5.70 2.03 16.13
C ARG A 701 5.17 2.10 14.70
N ARG A 702 5.42 3.23 14.05
CA ARG A 702 5.07 3.36 12.64
C ARG A 702 6.15 2.73 11.78
N VAL A 703 5.70 1.98 10.78
CA VAL A 703 6.54 1.51 9.68
C VAL A 703 5.77 1.74 8.40
N THR A 704 6.39 2.38 7.40
CA THR A 704 5.81 2.59 6.08
C THR A 704 4.63 3.58 5.94
N GLY A 705 4.26 4.33 6.96
CA GLY A 705 3.26 5.41 6.86
C GLY A 705 1.97 5.17 7.65
N TYR A 706 1.72 3.96 8.14
CA TYR A 706 0.59 3.62 9.00
C TYR A 706 1.03 2.92 10.27
N LEU A 707 0.12 2.86 11.23
CA LEU A 707 0.31 2.14 12.48
C LEU A 707 -0.23 0.71 12.34
N THR A 708 0.32 -0.18 13.15
CA THR A 708 -0.22 -1.51 13.35
C THR A 708 0.05 -1.94 14.78
N GLY A 709 -0.66 -2.91 15.31
CA GLY A 709 -0.60 -3.42 16.66
C GLY A 709 0.69 -3.27 17.44
N ASN A 710 1.01 -4.19 18.33
CA ASN A 710 2.30 -4.18 19.02
C ASN A 710 3.42 -4.57 18.02
N TYR A 711 4.42 -3.70 17.82
CA TYR A 711 5.48 -3.94 16.83
C TYR A 711 6.30 -5.20 17.10
N LYS A 712 6.49 -5.57 18.38
CA LYS A 712 7.21 -6.79 18.78
C LYS A 712 6.51 -8.09 18.35
N THR A 713 5.19 -8.05 18.19
CA THR A 713 4.39 -9.23 17.80
C THR A 713 3.84 -9.13 16.39
N ALA A 714 3.59 -7.92 15.88
CA ALA A 714 3.00 -7.70 14.58
C ALA A 714 4.01 -7.61 13.44
N PHE A 715 5.27 -7.21 13.70
CA PHE A 715 6.28 -7.02 12.67
C PHE A 715 7.17 -8.25 12.49
N ASN A 716 7.65 -8.48 11.25
CA ASN A 716 8.72 -9.43 10.97
C ASN A 716 10.06 -8.96 11.57
N LYS A 717 11.05 -9.86 11.61
CA LYS A 717 12.37 -9.59 12.20
C LYS A 717 13.06 -8.35 11.61
N GLY A 718 12.99 -8.16 10.29
CA GLY A 718 13.60 -6.98 9.65
C GLY A 718 12.94 -5.68 10.08
N LYS A 719 11.61 -5.65 10.19
CA LYS A 719 10.87 -4.47 10.65
C LYS A 719 11.04 -4.20 12.15
N GLN A 720 11.17 -5.24 12.96
CA GLN A 720 11.52 -5.09 14.38
C GLN A 720 12.91 -4.45 14.51
N GLN A 721 13.90 -4.98 13.80
CA GLN A 721 15.26 -4.44 13.81
C GLN A 721 15.30 -2.99 13.27
N GLU A 722 14.56 -2.68 12.20
CA GLU A 722 14.45 -1.30 11.70
C GLU A 722 13.91 -0.35 12.78
N ALA A 723 12.84 -0.75 13.50
CA ALA A 723 12.26 0.06 14.56
C ALA A 723 13.20 0.26 15.75
N GLU A 724 14.00 -0.75 16.09
CA GLU A 724 14.98 -0.72 17.18
C GLU A 724 16.23 0.10 16.84
N GLN A 725 16.63 0.12 15.57
CA GLN A 725 17.83 0.83 15.09
C GLN A 725 17.58 2.31 14.77
N ARG A 726 16.36 2.80 14.93
CA ARG A 726 16.04 4.19 14.67
C ARG A 726 16.77 5.12 15.61
N GLU A 727 17.62 5.97 15.05
CA GLU A 727 18.24 7.07 15.78
C GLU A 727 17.23 8.19 15.99
N LYS A 728 17.02 8.59 17.24
CA LYS A 728 16.14 9.69 17.61
C LYS A 728 16.87 11.01 17.54
N SER A 729 16.26 11.99 16.96
CA SER A 729 16.85 13.32 16.74
C SER A 729 16.57 14.26 17.92
N SER A 730 17.13 13.96 19.10
CA SER A 730 16.91 14.78 20.29
C SER A 730 17.89 15.93 20.51
N SER A 731 19.06 15.91 19.91
CA SER A 731 20.19 16.72 20.36
C SER A 731 20.48 17.97 19.53
N GLY A 732 19.57 18.47 18.71
CA GLY A 732 19.83 19.60 17.81
C GLY A 732 18.87 20.79 17.86
N VAL A 733 17.72 20.68 18.47
CA VAL A 733 16.75 21.79 18.53
C VAL A 733 16.96 22.61 19.80
N LYS A 734 18.08 23.29 19.89
CA LYS A 734 18.14 24.50 20.71
C LYS A 734 17.48 25.61 19.90
N VAL A 735 16.25 25.92 20.28
CA VAL A 735 15.58 27.14 19.80
C VAL A 735 16.46 28.31 20.27
N GLN A 736 17.06 29.01 19.31
CA GLN A 736 17.64 30.35 19.55
C GLN A 736 16.51 31.36 19.61
#